data_d029decfdd9e731f892a03b31b45b5ee
#
_entry.id   d029decfdd9e731f892a03b31b45b5ee
#
_cell.length_a   1.000
_cell.length_b   1.000
_cell.length_c   1.000
_cell.angle_alpha   90.00
_cell.angle_beta   90.00
_cell.angle_gamma   90.00
#
_symmetry.space_group_name_H-M   'P 1'
#
loop_
_entity.id
_entity.type
_entity.pdbx_description
1 polymer ?
#
loop_
_entity_poly.entity_id
_entity_poly.type
_entity_poly.pdbx_seq_one_letter_code
_entity_poly.pdbx_strand_id
1 'polypeptide(L)'
;MEMKLHIRRILFCILGSLILTATVMLLRDLYALWVRENLSCQRFWTDFAVLAVLLIIHFRKHPRFLFRASLIILACVCVTLGTGFFTWWQYYRSSAFPALDNGKQQLYAGKKVMIVVPHEDDDLNLMSGVLNEFVRYGSTVYPVFVTNGDHSGLGEVRILEALSVMERIGIPSENVIFLGYGDQYLSDGPHIYNAEPGQVVTSHNGANATYGIATHAAYREGHSYTSDHFLKDIHDVIWEYQPDILFCSDFEDHADHRAVSLAFEKVIGILLKEHADYRPLVFKGCAYASAWRAPADFYTINILSTQKTSDTPAVYDWDERIRLPVWDGSLAHSLIRSELAEELALYRSQRAYRYADAIVNGDKVFWFRSTNSLCYQSDIQVKSGDKNLLNDFMLLDSKDVTDSSHPPTDGTWTPTDAEKTATVSFSEPHDIACIRLYDNPSINDNVLRCILSFSDGSSMECGPLPSQGSALTIPVGKNGITSFSVQLIETEGEYPGLTEIEAFSSSPDCELRFVKLMDSQGDFMYDYYMTSGNTMTIQIYSVGLTDAEIQNLTVHTDNPSCTASLQDSVIELTCPKGRSTTLTVQLEESNLSDTIRVHHPWTLSRRFQTMLRQVDKEAYHIYEHYLKGPTTFLRNSAVCKMVFPELTQS
;
A
#
# COMPACT_ATOMS: atom_id res chain seq x y z
N MET A 1 66.86 27.83 15.25
CA MET A 1 66.61 26.51 14.61
C MET A 1 65.34 25.87 15.16
N GLU A 2 65.11 25.95 16.43
CA GLU A 2 63.93 25.36 17.09
C GLU A 2 62.57 25.99 16.66
N MET A 3 62.49 27.30 16.52
CA MET A 3 61.30 28.00 16.08
C MET A 3 60.85 27.55 14.65
N LYS A 4 61.81 27.33 13.74
CA LYS A 4 61.50 26.82 12.41
C LYS A 4 61.00 25.35 12.44
N LEU A 5 61.43 24.56 13.43
CA LEU A 5 60.99 23.19 13.61
C LEU A 5 59.56 23.15 14.19
N HIS A 6 59.24 24.05 15.14
CA HIS A 6 57.91 24.20 15.72
C HIS A 6 56.88 24.63 14.67
N ILE A 7 57.18 25.64 13.87
CA ILE A 7 56.32 26.10 12.77
C ILE A 7 56.08 24.98 11.76
N ARG A 8 57.10 24.18 11.44
CA ARG A 8 56.90 23.03 10.53
C ARG A 8 55.99 21.94 11.11
N ARG A 9 56.08 21.66 12.41
CA ARG A 9 55.17 20.72 13.11
C ARG A 9 53.75 21.22 13.12
N ILE A 10 53.53 22.49 13.40
CA ILE A 10 52.19 23.14 13.40
C ILE A 10 51.59 23.07 12.00
N LEU A 11 52.34 23.44 10.96
CA LEU A 11 51.89 23.35 9.57
C LEU A 11 51.59 21.91 9.13
N PHE A 12 52.36 20.94 9.61
CA PHE A 12 52.08 19.53 9.34
C PHE A 12 50.79 19.04 9.98
N CYS A 13 50.53 19.44 11.24
CA CYS A 13 49.27 19.13 11.93
C CYS A 13 48.07 19.80 11.26
N ILE A 14 48.18 21.07 10.86
CA ILE A 14 47.14 21.79 10.14
C ILE A 14 46.81 21.09 8.82
N LEU A 15 47.83 20.74 8.03
CA LEU A 15 47.66 20.07 6.77
C LEU A 15 47.03 18.67 6.93
N GLY A 16 47.43 17.93 7.99
CA GLY A 16 46.84 16.64 8.34
C GLY A 16 45.35 16.78 8.70
N SER A 17 44.99 17.83 9.47
CA SER A 17 43.58 18.13 9.81
C SER A 17 42.77 18.48 8.56
N LEU A 18 43.32 19.28 7.63
CA LEU A 18 42.63 19.62 6.38
C LEU A 18 42.43 18.38 5.48
N ILE A 19 43.40 17.46 5.42
CA ILE A 19 43.25 16.19 4.70
C ILE A 19 42.15 15.35 5.31
N LEU A 20 42.08 15.25 6.64
CA LEU A 20 41.04 14.50 7.35
C LEU A 20 39.65 15.10 7.04
N THR A 21 39.55 16.43 7.12
CA THR A 21 38.27 17.14 6.81
C THR A 21 37.86 16.88 5.36
N ALA A 22 38.77 17.02 4.39
CA ALA A 22 38.45 16.77 2.98
C ALA A 22 38.08 15.29 2.72
N THR A 23 38.66 14.36 3.46
CA THR A 23 38.32 12.93 3.38
C THR A 23 36.88 12.70 3.92
N VAL A 24 36.55 13.31 5.04
CA VAL A 24 35.17 13.23 5.63
C VAL A 24 34.15 13.84 4.67
N MET A 25 34.44 14.99 4.05
CA MET A 25 33.58 15.63 3.08
C MET A 25 33.35 14.74 1.85
N LEU A 26 34.41 14.14 1.33
CA LEU A 26 34.32 13.22 0.19
C LEU A 26 33.53 11.95 0.53
N LEU A 27 33.69 11.39 1.72
CA LEU A 27 32.92 10.25 2.19
C LEU A 27 31.43 10.62 2.36
N ARG A 28 31.17 11.84 2.83
CA ARG A 28 29.81 12.38 2.89
C ARG A 28 29.18 12.49 1.49
N ASP A 29 29.93 13.01 0.53
CA ASP A 29 29.44 13.20 -0.83
C ASP A 29 29.23 11.86 -1.54
N LEU A 30 30.09 10.88 -1.30
CA LEU A 30 29.89 9.50 -1.74
C LEU A 30 28.63 8.89 -1.12
N TYR A 31 28.42 9.17 0.17
CA TYR A 31 27.22 8.75 0.87
C TYR A 31 25.97 9.43 0.29
N ALA A 32 26.00 10.74 0.07
CA ALA A 32 24.87 11.49 -0.51
C ALA A 32 24.55 11.04 -1.96
N LEU A 33 25.56 10.73 -2.76
CA LEU A 33 25.38 10.10 -4.08
C LEU A 33 24.75 8.71 -3.99
N TRP A 34 25.11 7.96 -2.94
CA TRP A 34 24.57 6.62 -2.71
C TRP A 34 23.11 6.65 -2.22
N VAL A 35 22.73 7.67 -1.41
CA VAL A 35 21.37 7.84 -0.86
C VAL A 35 20.48 8.76 -1.72
N ARG A 36 20.95 9.20 -2.90
CA ARG A 36 20.26 10.14 -3.81
C ARG A 36 19.82 11.48 -3.19
N GLU A 37 20.49 11.95 -2.18
CA GLU A 37 20.38 13.36 -1.84
C GLU A 37 20.98 14.16 -3.00
N ASN A 38 20.25 15.10 -3.61
CA ASN A 38 20.59 15.91 -4.77
C ASN A 38 21.99 16.56 -4.69
N LEU A 39 23.02 15.79 -4.89
CA LEU A 39 24.39 16.30 -4.93
C LEU A 39 24.77 16.52 -6.39
N SER A 40 25.16 17.75 -6.72
CA SER A 40 25.72 18.00 -8.03
C SER A 40 27.03 17.20 -8.17
N CYS A 41 27.20 16.43 -9.24
CA CYS A 41 28.46 15.77 -9.57
C CYS A 41 29.67 16.74 -9.50
N GLN A 42 29.43 18.02 -9.72
CA GLN A 42 30.41 19.09 -9.64
C GLN A 42 31.00 19.24 -8.23
N ARG A 43 30.18 19.11 -7.17
CA ARG A 43 30.63 19.22 -5.78
C ARG A 43 31.53 18.02 -5.40
N PHE A 44 31.11 16.81 -5.76
CA PHE A 44 31.93 15.60 -5.55
C PHE A 44 33.33 15.74 -6.19
N TRP A 45 33.39 16.18 -7.45
CA TRP A 45 34.66 16.34 -8.14
C TRP A 45 35.52 17.47 -7.56
N THR A 46 34.88 18.51 -7.02
CA THR A 46 35.58 19.60 -6.33
C THR A 46 36.24 19.11 -5.05
N ASP A 47 35.51 18.38 -4.19
CA ASP A 47 36.04 17.82 -2.93
C ASP A 47 37.15 16.77 -3.20
N PHE A 48 36.97 15.97 -4.24
CA PHE A 48 38.00 15.04 -4.69
C PHE A 48 39.26 15.77 -5.16
N ALA A 49 39.17 16.81 -5.94
CA ALA A 49 40.28 17.63 -6.40
C ALA A 49 41.01 18.30 -5.24
N VAL A 50 40.26 18.86 -4.26
CA VAL A 50 40.82 19.45 -3.05
C VAL A 50 41.60 18.42 -2.24
N LEU A 51 41.07 17.23 -2.01
CA LEU A 51 41.73 16.15 -1.32
C LEU A 51 43.03 15.71 -2.05
N ALA A 52 42.97 15.54 -3.36
CA ALA A 52 44.11 15.17 -4.17
C ALA A 52 45.24 16.20 -4.06
N VAL A 53 44.91 17.50 -4.17
CA VAL A 53 45.89 18.59 -4.02
C VAL A 53 46.52 18.61 -2.62
N LEU A 54 45.74 18.45 -1.57
CA LEU A 54 46.22 18.39 -0.17
C LEU A 54 47.16 17.21 0.04
N LEU A 55 46.85 16.04 -0.50
CA LEU A 55 47.70 14.86 -0.43
C LEU A 55 49.04 15.07 -1.18
N ILE A 56 49.01 15.67 -2.37
CA ILE A 56 50.23 16.01 -3.15
C ILE A 56 51.12 16.97 -2.35
N ILE A 57 50.52 18.02 -1.75
CA ILE A 57 51.25 19.00 -0.94
C ILE A 57 51.88 18.33 0.28
N HIS A 58 51.14 17.47 0.97
CA HIS A 58 51.58 16.79 2.20
C HIS A 58 52.78 15.86 1.94
N PHE A 59 52.71 15.07 0.87
CA PHE A 59 53.69 14.03 0.56
C PHE A 59 54.73 14.45 -0.49
N ARG A 60 54.78 15.72 -0.91
CA ARG A 60 55.70 16.20 -1.99
C ARG A 60 57.18 15.89 -1.76
N LYS A 61 57.62 15.66 -0.52
CA LYS A 61 59.01 15.30 -0.18
C LYS A 61 59.29 13.80 -0.18
N HIS A 62 58.25 12.99 -0.41
CA HIS A 62 58.35 11.52 -0.44
C HIS A 62 57.81 10.97 -1.77
N PRO A 63 58.52 11.18 -2.90
CA PRO A 63 57.98 10.87 -4.23
C PRO A 63 57.65 9.39 -4.42
N ARG A 64 58.36 8.47 -3.77
CA ARG A 64 58.00 7.03 -3.81
C ARG A 64 56.71 6.70 -3.06
N PHE A 65 56.45 7.40 -1.97
CA PHE A 65 55.19 7.27 -1.21
C PHE A 65 54.01 7.91 -1.97
N LEU A 66 54.25 9.10 -2.54
CA LEU A 66 53.24 9.75 -3.42
C LEU A 66 52.88 8.87 -4.61
N PHE A 67 53.86 8.27 -5.27
CA PHE A 67 53.61 7.38 -6.40
C PHE A 67 52.81 6.15 -5.99
N ARG A 68 53.12 5.51 -4.85
CA ARG A 68 52.35 4.37 -4.33
C ARG A 68 50.97 4.78 -3.88
N ALA A 69 50.85 5.90 -3.18
CA ALA A 69 49.55 6.45 -2.76
C ALA A 69 48.65 6.82 -3.97
N SER A 70 49.24 7.44 -5.00
CA SER A 70 48.53 7.75 -6.24
C SER A 70 48.08 6.50 -6.99
N LEU A 71 48.88 5.44 -7.00
CA LEU A 71 48.49 4.15 -7.59
C LEU A 71 47.37 3.48 -6.81
N ILE A 72 47.38 3.54 -5.47
CA ILE A 72 46.30 3.01 -4.62
C ILE A 72 45.03 3.80 -4.83
N ILE A 73 45.13 5.14 -4.83
CA ILE A 73 43.95 6.02 -5.08
C ILE A 73 43.39 5.75 -6.47
N LEU A 74 44.24 5.67 -7.48
CA LEU A 74 43.82 5.37 -8.85
C LEU A 74 43.15 3.98 -8.94
N ALA A 75 43.73 2.97 -8.28
CA ALA A 75 43.15 1.63 -8.22
C ALA A 75 41.78 1.65 -7.51
N CYS A 76 41.65 2.36 -6.37
CA CYS A 76 40.40 2.54 -5.67
C CYS A 76 39.35 3.27 -6.54
N VAL A 77 39.74 4.34 -7.22
CA VAL A 77 38.87 5.07 -8.17
C VAL A 77 38.45 4.16 -9.32
N CYS A 78 39.37 3.43 -9.92
CA CYS A 78 39.03 2.50 -11.01
C CYS A 78 38.13 1.37 -10.54
N VAL A 79 38.32 0.82 -9.34
CA VAL A 79 37.45 -0.19 -8.74
C VAL A 79 36.06 0.43 -8.43
N THR A 80 36.02 1.61 -7.84
CA THR A 80 34.74 2.29 -7.51
C THR A 80 33.97 2.68 -8.77
N LEU A 81 34.63 3.26 -9.77
CA LEU A 81 34.03 3.59 -11.05
C LEU A 81 33.64 2.34 -11.84
N GLY A 82 34.48 1.32 -11.81
CA GLY A 82 34.23 0.04 -12.47
C GLY A 82 33.09 -0.72 -11.84
N THR A 83 33.03 -0.78 -10.52
CA THR A 83 31.89 -1.37 -9.79
C THR A 83 30.62 -0.53 -9.94
N GLY A 84 30.74 0.81 -9.85
CA GLY A 84 29.64 1.73 -10.10
C GLY A 84 29.09 1.62 -11.52
N PHE A 85 29.97 1.60 -12.53
CA PHE A 85 29.57 1.41 -13.93
C PHE A 85 29.01 0.00 -14.18
N PHE A 86 29.61 -1.03 -13.61
CA PHE A 86 29.12 -2.41 -13.73
C PHE A 86 27.76 -2.58 -13.02
N THR A 87 27.59 -2.01 -11.85
CA THR A 87 26.31 -1.94 -11.13
C THR A 87 25.28 -1.18 -11.96
N TRP A 88 25.64 0.01 -12.46
CA TRP A 88 24.77 0.79 -13.34
C TRP A 88 24.43 0.02 -14.62
N TRP A 89 25.40 -0.66 -15.26
CA TRP A 89 25.17 -1.41 -16.50
C TRP A 89 24.30 -2.65 -16.27
N GLN A 90 24.52 -3.39 -15.19
CA GLN A 90 23.71 -4.57 -14.84
C GLN A 90 22.30 -4.20 -14.39
N TYR A 91 22.16 -3.18 -13.57
CA TYR A 91 20.88 -2.80 -12.97
C TYR A 91 20.07 -1.82 -13.83
N TYR A 92 20.71 -0.89 -14.52
CA TYR A 92 19.99 0.10 -15.33
C TYR A 92 19.56 -0.46 -16.68
N ARG A 93 20.34 -1.36 -17.26
CA ARG A 93 20.00 -2.02 -18.52
C ARG A 93 19.00 -3.17 -18.34
N SER A 94 18.96 -3.81 -17.18
CA SER A 94 17.96 -4.82 -16.81
C SER A 94 16.70 -4.23 -16.18
N SER A 95 16.76 -3.02 -15.66
CA SER A 95 15.61 -2.32 -15.07
C SER A 95 14.85 -1.43 -16.05
N ALA A 96 15.34 -1.22 -17.28
CA ALA A 96 14.48 -0.80 -18.35
C ALA A 96 13.60 -1.99 -18.74
N PHE A 97 12.62 -2.33 -17.91
CA PHE A 97 11.55 -3.22 -18.32
C PHE A 97 10.91 -2.61 -19.56
N PRO A 98 11.01 -3.21 -20.76
CA PRO A 98 10.10 -2.81 -21.82
C PRO A 98 8.71 -2.95 -21.21
N ALA A 99 7.87 -1.96 -21.43
CA ALA A 99 6.47 -2.06 -21.06
C ALA A 99 5.94 -3.34 -21.70
N LEU A 100 5.81 -4.39 -20.89
CA LEU A 100 5.12 -5.60 -21.30
C LEU A 100 3.65 -5.19 -21.37
N ASP A 101 3.01 -5.44 -22.48
CA ASP A 101 1.56 -5.35 -22.59
C ASP A 101 0.98 -6.51 -21.77
N ASN A 102 0.68 -6.23 -20.52
CA ASN A 102 0.25 -7.24 -19.54
C ASN A 102 -1.24 -7.11 -19.23
N GLY A 103 -2.05 -6.61 -20.15
CA GLY A 103 -3.50 -6.52 -19.96
C GLY A 103 -3.97 -5.55 -18.87
N LYS A 104 -3.05 -4.88 -18.18
CA LYS A 104 -3.36 -3.92 -17.11
C LYS A 104 -4.21 -2.76 -17.57
N GLN A 105 -4.22 -2.46 -18.89
CA GLN A 105 -5.04 -1.41 -19.46
C GLN A 105 -6.52 -1.60 -19.14
N GLN A 106 -7.05 -2.82 -19.20
CA GLN A 106 -8.45 -3.06 -18.87
C GLN A 106 -8.75 -2.87 -17.38
N LEU A 107 -7.80 -3.22 -16.53
CA LEU A 107 -7.93 -3.08 -15.09
C LEU A 107 -7.89 -1.61 -14.64
N TYR A 108 -6.95 -0.83 -15.20
CA TYR A 108 -6.60 0.49 -14.66
C TYR A 108 -7.06 1.67 -15.53
N ALA A 109 -7.57 1.46 -16.75
CA ALA A 109 -7.85 2.56 -17.67
C ALA A 109 -9.22 3.21 -17.47
N GLY A 110 -9.24 4.55 -17.63
CA GLY A 110 -10.45 5.33 -17.83
C GLY A 110 -11.42 5.35 -16.64
N LYS A 111 -10.91 5.18 -15.41
CA LYS A 111 -11.70 5.18 -14.17
C LYS A 111 -11.54 6.51 -13.43
N LYS A 112 -12.56 6.86 -12.67
CA LYS A 112 -12.45 7.82 -11.57
C LYS A 112 -12.15 7.03 -10.30
N VAL A 113 -10.99 7.27 -9.71
CA VAL A 113 -10.51 6.53 -8.53
C VAL A 113 -10.33 7.50 -7.38
N MET A 114 -10.89 7.21 -6.23
CA MET A 114 -10.67 7.99 -5.02
C MET A 114 -10.03 7.11 -3.95
N ILE A 115 -9.08 7.70 -3.23
CA ILE A 115 -8.39 7.05 -2.12
C ILE A 115 -8.60 7.91 -0.90
N VAL A 116 -9.19 7.34 0.14
CA VAL A 116 -9.45 8.02 1.41
C VAL A 116 -8.49 7.45 2.46
N VAL A 117 -7.55 8.28 2.90
CA VAL A 117 -6.53 7.89 3.87
C VAL A 117 -6.43 8.90 5.01
N PRO A 118 -6.05 8.46 6.22
CA PRO A 118 -5.91 9.35 7.37
C PRO A 118 -4.82 10.39 7.19
N HIS A 119 -3.58 9.95 6.86
CA HIS A 119 -2.39 10.80 6.88
C HIS A 119 -1.65 10.82 5.56
N GLU A 120 -0.79 11.81 5.40
CA GLU A 120 0.14 11.95 4.29
C GLU A 120 1.33 11.00 4.49
N ASP A 121 1.33 9.93 3.85
CA ASP A 121 2.18 8.76 3.61
C ASP A 121 1.38 7.45 3.55
N ASP A 122 0.14 7.42 4.06
CA ASP A 122 -0.73 6.25 3.97
C ASP A 122 -1.18 5.95 2.52
N ASP A 123 -1.18 6.95 1.65
CA ASP A 123 -1.40 6.79 0.21
C ASP A 123 -0.40 5.81 -0.41
N LEU A 124 0.88 5.96 -0.11
CA LEU A 124 1.92 5.05 -0.59
C LEU A 124 1.95 3.75 0.23
N ASN A 125 1.70 3.81 1.53
CA ASN A 125 1.62 2.62 2.36
C ASN A 125 0.53 1.67 1.83
N LEU A 126 -0.62 2.21 1.46
CA LEU A 126 -1.77 1.46 0.98
C LEU A 126 -1.67 1.11 -0.51
N MET A 127 -1.27 2.05 -1.37
CA MET A 127 -1.51 2.01 -2.81
C MET A 127 -0.24 2.11 -3.67
N SER A 128 0.97 2.08 -3.08
CA SER A 128 2.21 2.25 -3.85
C SER A 128 2.31 1.32 -5.06
N GLY A 129 2.66 1.87 -6.22
CA GLY A 129 2.74 1.15 -7.47
C GLY A 129 1.38 0.92 -8.16
N VAL A 130 0.27 0.82 -7.42
CA VAL A 130 -1.09 0.74 -7.97
C VAL A 130 -1.58 2.13 -8.39
N LEU A 131 -1.30 3.18 -7.60
CA LEU A 131 -1.56 4.58 -7.99
C LEU A 131 -0.93 4.92 -9.34
N ASN A 132 0.34 4.57 -9.50
CA ASN A 132 1.10 4.79 -10.72
C ASN A 132 0.43 4.11 -11.94
N GLU A 133 -0.14 2.91 -11.77
CA GLU A 133 -0.84 2.20 -12.84
C GLU A 133 -2.13 2.93 -13.26
N PHE A 134 -2.96 3.36 -12.31
CA PHE A 134 -4.16 4.13 -12.64
C PHE A 134 -3.83 5.39 -13.44
N VAL A 135 -2.83 6.15 -13.00
CA VAL A 135 -2.39 7.38 -13.69
C VAL A 135 -1.85 7.07 -15.09
N ARG A 136 -1.00 6.06 -15.23
CA ARG A 136 -0.38 5.67 -16.50
C ARG A 136 -1.40 5.24 -17.56
N TYR A 137 -2.47 4.59 -17.14
CA TYR A 137 -3.54 4.15 -18.05
C TYR A 137 -4.68 5.18 -18.18
N GLY A 138 -4.47 6.42 -17.73
CA GLY A 138 -5.35 7.54 -17.99
C GLY A 138 -6.61 7.60 -17.13
N SER A 139 -6.59 6.98 -15.95
CA SER A 139 -7.60 7.19 -14.93
C SER A 139 -7.40 8.54 -14.24
N THR A 140 -8.50 9.12 -13.77
CA THR A 140 -8.46 10.30 -12.92
C THR A 140 -8.42 9.86 -11.48
N VAL A 141 -7.39 10.27 -10.73
CA VAL A 141 -7.18 9.84 -9.34
C VAL A 141 -7.38 11.03 -8.41
N TYR A 142 -8.13 10.82 -7.34
CA TYR A 142 -8.45 11.78 -6.28
C TYR A 142 -7.96 11.26 -4.92
N PRO A 143 -6.73 11.59 -4.51
CA PRO A 143 -6.27 11.34 -3.15
C PRO A 143 -6.97 12.28 -2.17
N VAL A 144 -7.59 11.73 -1.13
CA VAL A 144 -8.24 12.46 -0.04
C VAL A 144 -7.51 12.15 1.26
N PHE A 145 -6.79 13.16 1.76
CA PHE A 145 -6.14 13.12 3.07
C PHE A 145 -7.10 13.72 4.10
N VAL A 146 -7.47 12.92 5.08
CA VAL A 146 -8.51 13.31 6.03
C VAL A 146 -7.96 14.25 7.10
N THR A 147 -6.76 13.98 7.63
CA THR A 147 -6.07 14.84 8.58
C THR A 147 -4.93 15.60 7.90
N ASN A 148 -4.41 16.61 8.58
CA ASN A 148 -3.22 17.35 8.14
C ASN A 148 -1.91 16.73 8.65
N GLY A 149 -1.95 15.56 9.30
CA GLY A 149 -0.78 14.93 9.89
C GLY A 149 -0.03 15.83 10.89
N ASP A 150 -0.75 16.66 11.62
CA ASP A 150 -0.19 17.80 12.36
C ASP A 150 0.21 17.49 13.81
N HIS A 151 0.15 16.23 14.25
CA HIS A 151 0.49 15.81 15.62
C HIS A 151 1.81 16.40 16.13
N SER A 152 2.83 16.42 15.30
CA SER A 152 4.15 16.97 15.64
C SER A 152 4.33 18.44 15.22
N GLY A 153 3.27 19.15 14.87
CA GLY A 153 3.33 20.53 14.36
C GLY A 153 3.91 20.65 12.95
N LEU A 154 3.87 19.57 12.16
CA LEU A 154 4.43 19.51 10.81
C LEU A 154 3.37 19.49 9.70
N GLY A 155 2.10 19.82 9.98
CA GLY A 155 1.00 19.73 9.04
C GLY A 155 1.27 20.43 7.70
N GLU A 156 1.75 21.69 7.71
CA GLU A 156 2.11 22.39 6.47
C GLU A 156 3.19 21.65 5.67
N VAL A 157 4.19 21.09 6.35
CA VAL A 157 5.28 20.33 5.70
C VAL A 157 4.73 19.06 5.07
N ARG A 158 3.87 18.32 5.77
CA ARG A 158 3.29 17.08 5.29
C ARG A 158 2.38 17.29 4.07
N ILE A 159 1.54 18.31 4.09
CA ILE A 159 0.72 18.72 2.93
C ILE A 159 1.60 19.00 1.71
N LEU A 160 2.70 19.74 1.86
CA LEU A 160 3.63 20.03 0.75
C LEU A 160 4.38 18.78 0.28
N GLU A 161 4.72 17.87 1.17
CA GLU A 161 5.32 16.58 0.83
C GLU A 161 4.34 15.71 0.03
N ALA A 162 3.07 15.60 0.47
CA ALA A 162 2.03 14.88 -0.24
C ALA A 162 1.79 15.45 -1.65
N LEU A 163 1.68 16.77 -1.79
CA LEU A 163 1.58 17.43 -3.11
C LEU A 163 2.78 17.09 -4.01
N SER A 164 4.00 17.05 -3.45
CA SER A 164 5.20 16.70 -4.20
C SER A 164 5.22 15.23 -4.64
N VAL A 165 4.69 14.33 -3.81
CA VAL A 165 4.52 12.90 -4.16
C VAL A 165 3.48 12.76 -5.28
N MET A 166 2.33 13.42 -5.15
CA MET A 166 1.28 13.36 -6.17
C MET A 166 1.73 13.92 -7.51
N GLU A 167 2.46 15.05 -7.51
CA GLU A 167 3.09 15.59 -8.71
C GLU A 167 4.08 14.60 -9.34
N ARG A 168 4.89 13.93 -8.52
CA ARG A 168 5.86 12.91 -8.98
C ARG A 168 5.18 11.71 -9.64
N ILE A 169 4.04 11.26 -9.11
CA ILE A 169 3.21 10.18 -9.69
C ILE A 169 2.52 10.66 -10.98
N GLY A 170 2.27 11.96 -11.11
CA GLY A 170 1.56 12.57 -12.22
C GLY A 170 0.09 12.89 -11.93
N ILE A 171 -0.28 13.00 -10.66
CA ILE A 171 -1.61 13.44 -10.22
C ILE A 171 -1.58 14.97 -10.10
N PRO A 172 -2.47 15.70 -10.82
CA PRO A 172 -2.56 17.14 -10.73
C PRO A 172 -2.93 17.62 -9.32
N SER A 173 -2.36 18.73 -8.87
CA SER A 173 -2.59 19.27 -7.53
C SER A 173 -4.05 19.59 -7.23
N GLU A 174 -4.81 19.98 -8.25
CA GLU A 174 -6.26 20.23 -8.16
C GLU A 174 -7.10 18.98 -7.87
N ASN A 175 -6.54 17.78 -8.07
CA ASN A 175 -7.17 16.51 -7.72
C ASN A 175 -6.80 16.04 -6.33
N VAL A 176 -5.83 16.67 -5.65
CA VAL A 176 -5.41 16.30 -4.30
C VAL A 176 -6.26 17.06 -3.29
N ILE A 177 -6.95 16.34 -2.43
CA ILE A 177 -7.95 16.89 -1.52
C ILE A 177 -7.50 16.69 -0.08
N PHE A 178 -7.45 17.77 0.70
CA PHE A 178 -7.22 17.74 2.14
C PHE A 178 -8.50 18.14 2.85
N LEU A 179 -9.03 17.28 3.74
CA LEU A 179 -10.21 17.64 4.53
C LEU A 179 -9.84 18.59 5.68
N GLY A 180 -8.59 18.55 6.14
CA GLY A 180 -8.06 19.54 7.08
C GLY A 180 -8.36 19.26 8.56
N TYR A 181 -8.69 18.02 8.91
CA TYR A 181 -8.89 17.61 10.30
C TYR A 181 -7.55 17.42 11.02
N GLY A 182 -7.57 17.40 12.35
CA GLY A 182 -6.37 17.22 13.16
C GLY A 182 -5.91 15.77 13.23
N ASP A 183 -4.59 15.56 13.36
CA ASP A 183 -3.98 14.27 13.63
C ASP A 183 -4.02 14.00 15.12
N GLN A 184 -4.80 13.02 15.55
CA GLN A 184 -5.13 12.68 16.93
C GLN A 184 -5.86 13.81 17.69
N TYR A 185 -6.41 13.45 18.86
CA TYR A 185 -7.19 14.36 19.69
C TYR A 185 -6.69 14.35 21.15
N LEU A 186 -7.03 15.38 21.90
CA LEU A 186 -6.62 15.47 23.28
C LEU A 186 -7.23 14.33 24.12
N SER A 187 -6.43 13.75 25.00
CA SER A 187 -6.79 12.57 25.81
C SER A 187 -7.85 12.82 26.88
N ASP A 188 -8.25 14.09 27.10
CA ASP A 188 -9.31 14.49 28.03
C ASP A 188 -10.69 14.58 27.36
N GLY A 189 -10.77 14.28 26.05
CA GLY A 189 -11.99 14.24 25.26
C GLY A 189 -12.08 13.02 24.34
N PRO A 190 -13.22 12.81 23.68
CA PRO A 190 -13.37 11.73 22.72
C PRO A 190 -12.61 12.03 21.42
N HIS A 191 -12.32 10.98 20.65
CA HIS A 191 -11.93 11.15 19.25
C HIS A 191 -13.10 11.77 18.46
N ILE A 192 -12.80 12.50 17.37
CA ILE A 192 -13.82 13.19 16.58
C ILE A 192 -14.94 12.25 16.10
N TYR A 193 -14.64 11.03 15.72
CA TYR A 193 -15.62 10.03 15.30
C TYR A 193 -16.61 9.68 16.43
N ASN A 194 -16.11 9.60 17.67
CA ASN A 194 -16.91 9.23 18.84
C ASN A 194 -17.49 10.45 19.60
N ALA A 195 -17.27 11.67 19.11
CA ALA A 195 -17.83 12.87 19.73
C ALA A 195 -19.37 12.90 19.62
N GLU A 196 -20.04 13.38 20.66
CA GLU A 196 -21.47 13.59 20.63
C GLU A 196 -21.86 14.59 19.53
N PRO A 197 -23.03 14.47 18.89
CA PRO A 197 -23.48 15.39 17.87
C PRO A 197 -23.35 16.85 18.29
N GLY A 198 -22.67 17.66 17.48
CA GLY A 198 -22.39 19.06 17.76
C GLY A 198 -21.29 19.33 18.81
N GLN A 199 -20.74 18.32 19.44
CA GLN A 199 -19.58 18.48 20.35
C GLN A 199 -18.34 18.82 19.54
N VAL A 200 -17.71 19.97 19.85
CA VAL A 200 -16.44 20.37 19.26
C VAL A 200 -15.29 19.73 20.05
N VAL A 201 -14.44 18.99 19.35
CA VAL A 201 -13.22 18.41 19.91
C VAL A 201 -11.99 19.22 19.51
N THR A 202 -10.88 19.02 20.22
CA THR A 202 -9.61 19.71 19.96
C THR A 202 -8.55 18.69 19.58
N SER A 203 -7.83 18.93 18.48
CA SER A 203 -6.72 18.07 18.07
C SER A 203 -5.54 18.16 19.05
N HIS A 204 -4.62 17.22 18.96
CA HIS A 204 -3.39 17.21 19.73
C HIS A 204 -2.59 18.51 19.57
N ASN A 205 -2.62 19.09 18.37
CA ASN A 205 -1.95 20.37 18.05
C ASN A 205 -2.75 21.62 18.49
N GLY A 206 -3.91 21.47 19.14
CA GLY A 206 -4.73 22.55 19.65
C GLY A 206 -5.70 23.18 18.65
N ALA A 207 -5.82 22.65 17.43
CA ALA A 207 -6.82 23.08 16.46
C ALA A 207 -8.21 22.49 16.80
N ASN A 208 -9.27 23.20 16.43
CA ASN A 208 -10.66 22.77 16.63
C ASN A 208 -11.56 23.03 15.40
N ALA A 209 -10.94 23.38 14.28
CA ALA A 209 -11.61 23.58 13.01
C ALA A 209 -10.66 23.24 11.86
N THR A 210 -11.20 22.81 10.72
CA THR A 210 -10.46 22.43 9.53
C THR A 210 -9.65 23.59 8.96
N TYR A 211 -8.45 23.29 8.53
CA TYR A 211 -7.54 24.26 7.93
C TYR A 211 -6.67 23.62 6.84
N GLY A 212 -6.26 24.43 5.89
CA GLY A 212 -5.27 24.06 4.87
C GLY A 212 -4.05 25.00 4.95
N ILE A 213 -3.33 25.11 3.85
CA ILE A 213 -2.19 26.02 3.69
C ILE A 213 -2.49 27.09 2.66
N ALA A 214 -1.71 28.18 2.63
CA ALA A 214 -1.96 29.33 1.74
C ALA A 214 -2.05 28.96 0.24
N THR A 215 -1.34 27.92 -0.18
CA THR A 215 -1.32 27.42 -1.57
C THR A 215 -2.31 26.30 -1.83
N HIS A 216 -2.88 25.68 -0.77
CA HIS A 216 -3.80 24.55 -0.87
C HIS A 216 -4.76 24.57 0.32
N ALA A 217 -5.95 25.12 0.11
CA ALA A 217 -6.98 25.21 1.13
C ALA A 217 -7.54 23.82 1.50
N ALA A 218 -8.06 23.68 2.71
CA ALA A 218 -8.84 22.51 3.05
C ALA A 218 -10.14 22.48 2.20
N TYR A 219 -10.69 21.29 1.98
CA TYR A 219 -11.95 21.10 1.23
C TYR A 219 -13.06 22.02 1.73
N ARG A 220 -13.13 22.21 3.05
CA ARG A 220 -13.96 23.22 3.70
C ARG A 220 -13.22 23.85 4.87
N GLU A 221 -12.74 25.05 4.67
CA GLU A 221 -12.03 25.84 5.69
C GLU A 221 -12.95 26.25 6.85
N GLY A 222 -12.46 26.09 8.08
CA GLY A 222 -13.16 26.58 9.28
C GLY A 222 -14.33 25.72 9.75
N HIS A 223 -14.53 24.51 9.21
CA HIS A 223 -15.49 23.57 9.78
C HIS A 223 -15.02 23.13 11.16
N SER A 224 -15.86 23.38 12.19
CA SER A 224 -15.56 22.92 13.54
C SER A 224 -15.36 21.41 13.58
N TYR A 225 -14.40 20.94 14.38
CA TYR A 225 -14.14 19.52 14.58
C TYR A 225 -15.29 18.87 15.36
N THR A 226 -16.32 18.49 14.65
CA THR A 226 -17.49 17.74 15.16
C THR A 226 -17.65 16.46 14.35
N SER A 227 -18.24 15.43 14.94
CA SER A 227 -18.57 14.18 14.24
C SER A 227 -19.49 14.43 13.03
N ASP A 228 -20.43 15.37 13.15
CA ASP A 228 -21.36 15.72 12.06
C ASP A 228 -20.62 16.30 10.85
N HIS A 229 -19.70 17.26 11.06
CA HIS A 229 -18.89 17.83 9.97
C HIS A 229 -17.93 16.80 9.38
N PHE A 230 -17.32 15.97 10.23
CA PHE A 230 -16.40 14.92 9.80
C PHE A 230 -17.06 13.93 8.84
N LEU A 231 -18.23 13.40 9.20
CA LEU A 231 -19.01 12.52 8.35
C LEU A 231 -19.51 13.25 7.09
N LYS A 232 -20.00 14.49 7.25
CA LYS A 232 -20.52 15.27 6.14
C LYS A 232 -19.45 15.60 5.10
N ASP A 233 -18.24 15.94 5.50
CA ASP A 233 -17.18 16.30 4.56
C ASP A 233 -16.70 15.06 3.78
N ILE A 234 -16.62 13.89 4.42
CA ILE A 234 -16.34 12.63 3.72
C ILE A 234 -17.48 12.29 2.75
N HIS A 235 -18.75 12.45 3.17
CA HIS A 235 -19.92 12.23 2.34
C HIS A 235 -19.89 13.14 1.10
N ASP A 236 -19.74 14.44 1.32
CA ASP A 236 -19.87 15.43 0.26
C ASP A 236 -18.72 15.31 -0.77
N VAL A 237 -17.49 15.00 -0.33
CA VAL A 237 -16.38 14.81 -1.26
C VAL A 237 -16.58 13.56 -2.12
N ILE A 238 -17.06 12.45 -1.55
CA ILE A 238 -17.36 11.25 -2.34
C ILE A 238 -18.48 11.52 -3.34
N TRP A 239 -19.55 12.18 -2.89
CA TRP A 239 -20.69 12.49 -3.76
C TRP A 239 -20.38 13.52 -4.84
N GLU A 240 -19.55 14.52 -4.55
CA GLU A 240 -19.16 15.54 -5.53
C GLU A 240 -18.38 14.94 -6.71
N TYR A 241 -17.43 14.06 -6.42
CA TYR A 241 -16.57 13.49 -7.46
C TYR A 241 -17.13 12.20 -8.07
N GLN A 242 -18.02 11.50 -7.40
CA GLN A 242 -18.64 10.24 -7.84
C GLN A 242 -17.62 9.27 -8.44
N PRO A 243 -16.66 8.78 -7.65
CA PRO A 243 -15.67 7.83 -8.14
C PRO A 243 -16.31 6.49 -8.53
N ASP A 244 -15.74 5.84 -9.57
CA ASP A 244 -16.10 4.48 -9.95
C ASP A 244 -15.51 3.46 -8.98
N ILE A 245 -14.33 3.78 -8.44
CA ILE A 245 -13.58 2.92 -7.52
C ILE A 245 -13.15 3.74 -6.30
N LEU A 246 -13.41 3.19 -5.13
CA LEU A 246 -13.04 3.74 -3.83
C LEU A 246 -12.08 2.81 -3.11
N PHE A 247 -10.97 3.36 -2.65
CA PHE A 247 -10.04 2.71 -1.74
C PHE A 247 -10.04 3.45 -0.41
N CYS A 248 -10.02 2.71 0.70
CA CYS A 248 -9.89 3.30 2.03
C CYS A 248 -9.00 2.43 2.91
N SER A 249 -8.24 3.09 3.80
CA SER A 249 -7.57 2.39 4.90
C SER A 249 -8.61 1.68 5.77
N ASP A 250 -8.24 0.52 6.31
CA ASP A 250 -9.15 -0.25 7.13
C ASP A 250 -8.93 -0.02 8.63
N PHE A 251 -9.74 -0.71 9.43
CA PHE A 251 -9.69 -0.69 10.89
C PHE A 251 -8.42 -1.38 11.39
N GLU A 252 -7.39 -0.60 11.70
CA GLU A 252 -6.08 -1.09 12.13
C GLU A 252 -5.56 -0.32 13.38
N ASP A 253 -4.31 -0.47 13.74
CA ASP A 253 -3.77 -0.07 15.05
C ASP A 253 -3.88 1.43 15.39
N HIS A 254 -3.95 2.34 14.42
CA HIS A 254 -4.00 3.77 14.68
C HIS A 254 -5.45 4.26 14.88
N ALA A 255 -5.69 5.14 15.85
CA ALA A 255 -7.03 5.67 16.14
C ALA A 255 -7.66 6.41 14.94
N ASP A 256 -6.87 7.25 14.24
CA ASP A 256 -7.36 7.94 13.05
C ASP A 256 -7.67 6.98 11.90
N HIS A 257 -6.90 5.88 11.73
CA HIS A 257 -7.21 4.85 10.75
C HIS A 257 -8.55 4.18 11.06
N ARG A 258 -8.79 3.82 12.33
CA ARG A 258 -10.08 3.26 12.76
C ARG A 258 -11.22 4.24 12.53
N ALA A 259 -11.04 5.51 12.91
CA ALA A 259 -12.05 6.55 12.72
C ALA A 259 -12.39 6.80 11.26
N VAL A 260 -11.39 6.89 10.39
CA VAL A 260 -11.58 7.09 8.94
C VAL A 260 -12.23 5.86 8.31
N SER A 261 -11.81 4.64 8.70
CA SER A 261 -12.40 3.39 8.25
C SER A 261 -13.90 3.33 8.54
N LEU A 262 -14.29 3.59 9.81
CA LEU A 262 -15.69 3.55 10.24
C LEU A 262 -16.52 4.69 9.63
N ALA A 263 -15.98 5.91 9.58
CA ALA A 263 -16.64 7.05 8.96
C ALA A 263 -16.89 6.82 7.47
N PHE A 264 -15.90 6.26 6.77
CA PHE A 264 -16.02 5.91 5.36
C PHE A 264 -17.13 4.87 5.12
N GLU A 265 -17.16 3.76 5.85
CA GLU A 265 -18.19 2.74 5.71
C GLU A 265 -19.58 3.30 6.00
N LYS A 266 -19.73 4.05 7.09
CA LYS A 266 -20.98 4.72 7.44
C LYS A 266 -21.47 5.67 6.35
N VAL A 267 -20.57 6.43 5.76
CA VAL A 267 -20.88 7.35 4.65
C VAL A 267 -21.29 6.56 3.40
N ILE A 268 -20.58 5.49 3.07
CA ILE A 268 -20.99 4.62 1.94
C ILE A 268 -22.41 4.08 2.18
N GLY A 269 -22.72 3.57 3.36
CA GLY A 269 -24.06 3.09 3.69
C GLY A 269 -25.14 4.17 3.52
N ILE A 270 -24.85 5.41 3.90
CA ILE A 270 -25.75 6.56 3.69
C ILE A 270 -25.95 6.82 2.19
N LEU A 271 -24.86 6.94 1.43
CA LEU A 271 -24.91 7.19 -0.03
C LEU A 271 -25.66 6.10 -0.79
N LEU A 272 -25.48 4.83 -0.40
CA LEU A 272 -26.19 3.70 -1.01
C LEU A 272 -27.70 3.74 -0.73
N LYS A 273 -28.12 4.27 0.41
CA LYS A 273 -29.55 4.47 0.75
C LYS A 273 -30.14 5.69 0.05
N GLU A 274 -29.38 6.77 -0.09
CA GLU A 274 -29.84 8.01 -0.72
C GLU A 274 -29.88 7.91 -2.24
N HIS A 275 -28.95 7.13 -2.85
CA HIS A 275 -28.73 7.11 -4.29
C HIS A 275 -28.68 5.69 -4.84
N ALA A 276 -29.84 5.16 -5.22
CA ALA A 276 -30.00 3.78 -5.68
C ALA A 276 -29.11 3.41 -6.89
N ASP A 277 -28.77 4.37 -7.73
CA ASP A 277 -27.97 4.15 -8.95
C ASP A 277 -26.46 4.30 -8.72
N TYR A 278 -26.01 4.78 -7.55
CA TYR A 278 -24.60 4.90 -7.23
C TYR A 278 -24.05 3.59 -6.66
N ARG A 279 -23.22 2.91 -7.42
CA ARG A 279 -22.67 1.58 -7.10
C ARG A 279 -21.17 1.52 -7.35
N PRO A 280 -20.35 2.24 -6.57
CA PRO A 280 -18.90 2.20 -6.73
C PRO A 280 -18.33 0.84 -6.30
N LEU A 281 -17.18 0.48 -6.84
CA LEU A 281 -16.37 -0.63 -6.32
C LEU A 281 -15.64 -0.15 -5.06
N VAL A 282 -15.87 -0.80 -3.93
CA VAL A 282 -15.25 -0.43 -2.65
C VAL A 282 -14.20 -1.44 -2.25
N PHE A 283 -12.98 -0.94 -1.98
CA PHE A 283 -11.85 -1.72 -1.53
C PHE A 283 -11.33 -1.19 -0.20
N LYS A 284 -11.15 -2.09 0.76
CA LYS A 284 -10.56 -1.80 2.06
C LYS A 284 -9.19 -2.48 2.14
N GLY A 285 -8.19 -1.80 2.69
CA GLY A 285 -6.86 -2.37 2.87
C GLY A 285 -6.15 -1.74 4.07
N CYS A 286 -5.14 -2.44 4.61
CA CYS A 286 -4.41 -1.97 5.78
C CYS A 286 -3.11 -1.32 5.35
N ALA A 287 -2.89 -0.07 5.73
CA ALA A 287 -1.67 0.65 5.45
C ALA A 287 -0.46 0.03 6.18
N TYR A 288 -0.67 -0.53 7.37
CA TYR A 288 0.39 -1.13 8.18
C TYR A 288 0.48 -2.65 8.06
N ALA A 289 -0.65 -3.36 8.16
CA ALA A 289 -0.63 -4.82 8.30
C ALA A 289 -0.53 -5.55 6.96
N SER A 290 -1.16 -5.07 5.89
CA SER A 290 -1.18 -5.75 4.58
C SER A 290 -0.21 -5.16 3.55
N ALA A 291 0.32 -3.96 3.78
CA ALA A 291 1.26 -3.31 2.88
C ALA A 291 2.72 -3.46 3.32
N TRP A 292 2.99 -3.49 4.62
CA TRP A 292 4.31 -3.28 5.19
C TRP A 292 5.16 -4.53 5.42
N ARG A 293 4.58 -5.72 5.42
CA ARG A 293 5.33 -6.87 5.89
C ARG A 293 5.50 -7.93 4.82
N ALA A 294 6.03 -7.52 3.70
CA ALA A 294 6.73 -8.42 2.82
C ALA A 294 8.19 -8.53 3.32
N PRO A 295 8.56 -9.54 4.08
CA PRO A 295 9.85 -9.59 4.74
C PRO A 295 10.98 -9.68 3.71
N ALA A 296 11.78 -8.64 3.58
CA ALA A 296 13.00 -8.60 2.78
C ALA A 296 12.82 -8.95 1.28
N ASP A 297 11.65 -8.74 0.73
CA ASP A 297 11.24 -9.10 -0.63
C ASP A 297 12.11 -8.46 -1.68
N PHE A 298 12.48 -7.22 -1.41
CA PHE A 298 13.26 -6.42 -2.33
C PHE A 298 14.64 -7.00 -2.64
N TYR A 299 15.23 -7.75 -1.73
CA TYR A 299 16.58 -8.30 -1.85
C TYR A 299 16.61 -9.74 -2.37
N THR A 300 15.47 -10.34 -2.62
CA THR A 300 15.39 -11.67 -3.25
C THR A 300 15.63 -11.57 -4.76
N ILE A 301 15.95 -12.68 -5.41
CA ILE A 301 16.18 -12.68 -6.86
C ILE A 301 14.88 -12.42 -7.62
N ASN A 302 13.77 -12.92 -7.10
CA ASN A 302 12.42 -12.65 -7.57
C ASN A 302 11.71 -11.84 -6.50
N ILE A 303 10.85 -10.92 -6.91
CA ILE A 303 10.04 -10.12 -5.99
C ILE A 303 8.95 -11.02 -5.42
N LEU A 304 8.76 -10.95 -4.12
CA LEU A 304 7.70 -11.68 -3.42
C LEU A 304 6.42 -10.83 -3.38
N SER A 305 5.30 -11.48 -3.21
CA SER A 305 4.02 -10.85 -2.97
C SER A 305 3.81 -10.56 -1.48
N THR A 306 2.82 -9.72 -1.18
CA THR A 306 2.41 -9.40 0.19
C THR A 306 2.02 -10.67 0.95
N GLN A 307 2.57 -10.84 2.14
CA GLN A 307 2.37 -12.02 2.97
C GLN A 307 1.47 -11.71 4.16
N LYS A 308 0.69 -12.69 4.59
CA LYS A 308 -0.10 -12.61 5.82
C LYS A 308 0.83 -12.40 7.02
N THR A 309 0.49 -11.45 7.87
CA THR A 309 1.18 -11.19 9.13
C THR A 309 0.27 -11.49 10.31
N SER A 310 0.84 -11.58 11.52
CA SER A 310 0.07 -11.71 12.75
C SER A 310 -0.84 -10.51 13.03
N ASP A 311 -0.52 -9.37 12.42
CA ASP A 311 -1.23 -8.11 12.64
C ASP A 311 -2.28 -7.85 11.55
N THR A 312 -2.46 -8.77 10.59
CA THR A 312 -3.55 -8.69 9.62
C THR A 312 -4.88 -8.74 10.38
N PRO A 313 -5.79 -7.76 10.19
CA PRO A 313 -7.07 -7.73 10.88
C PRO A 313 -7.82 -9.05 10.72
N ALA A 314 -8.38 -9.54 11.83
CA ALA A 314 -9.12 -10.79 11.84
C ALA A 314 -10.50 -10.70 11.17
N VAL A 315 -10.92 -9.50 10.75
CA VAL A 315 -12.23 -9.22 10.15
C VAL A 315 -12.39 -9.83 8.76
N TYR A 316 -11.27 -10.05 8.07
CA TYR A 316 -11.30 -10.60 6.71
C TYR A 316 -10.55 -11.92 6.62
N ASP A 317 -11.11 -12.85 5.85
CA ASP A 317 -10.35 -14.03 5.47
C ASP A 317 -9.24 -13.62 4.49
N TRP A 318 -8.00 -14.05 4.79
CA TRP A 318 -6.85 -13.77 3.94
C TRP A 318 -7.03 -14.34 2.52
N ASP A 319 -7.74 -15.43 2.38
CA ASP A 319 -7.94 -16.08 1.09
C ASP A 319 -8.97 -15.38 0.20
N GLU A 320 -9.82 -14.52 0.78
CA GLU A 320 -10.79 -13.68 0.03
C GLU A 320 -10.18 -12.38 -0.52
N ARG A 321 -8.91 -12.12 -0.26
CA ARG A 321 -8.25 -10.89 -0.69
C ARG A 321 -8.19 -10.76 -2.22
N ILE A 322 -8.40 -9.55 -2.70
CA ILE A 322 -8.09 -9.13 -4.07
C ILE A 322 -6.66 -8.60 -4.10
N ARG A 323 -5.86 -9.12 -5.00
CA ARG A 323 -4.45 -8.78 -5.15
C ARG A 323 -4.27 -7.98 -6.43
N LEU A 324 -3.98 -6.69 -6.31
CA LEU A 324 -3.77 -5.81 -7.46
C LEU A 324 -2.30 -5.82 -7.88
N PRO A 325 -2.00 -6.07 -9.17
CA PRO A 325 -0.63 -6.03 -9.67
C PRO A 325 -0.09 -4.60 -9.64
N VAL A 326 1.18 -4.46 -9.29
CA VAL A 326 1.85 -3.16 -9.17
C VAL A 326 2.60 -2.80 -10.45
N TRP A 327 2.98 -1.52 -10.57
CA TRP A 327 3.76 -1.04 -11.69
C TRP A 327 5.16 -1.67 -11.75
N ASP A 328 5.54 -2.14 -12.95
CA ASP A 328 6.83 -2.79 -13.17
C ASP A 328 8.02 -1.86 -12.83
N GLY A 329 7.87 -0.55 -13.00
CA GLY A 329 8.90 0.44 -12.62
C GLY A 329 9.13 0.57 -11.12
N SER A 330 8.15 0.23 -10.28
CA SER A 330 8.30 0.17 -8.82
C SER A 330 9.11 -1.05 -8.37
N LEU A 331 9.22 -2.07 -9.23
CA LEU A 331 9.88 -3.34 -8.98
C LEU A 331 11.35 -3.36 -9.43
N ALA A 332 11.96 -2.18 -9.65
CA ALA A 332 13.37 -2.09 -10.03
C ALA A 332 14.28 -2.82 -9.03
N HIS A 333 15.26 -3.55 -9.55
CA HIS A 333 16.17 -4.42 -8.76
C HIS A 333 17.11 -3.68 -7.79
N SER A 334 16.86 -2.43 -7.48
CA SER A 334 17.61 -1.65 -6.50
C SER A 334 16.69 -0.63 -5.85
N LEU A 335 16.56 -0.64 -4.53
CA LEU A 335 15.82 0.36 -3.76
C LEU A 335 16.20 1.79 -4.15
N ILE A 336 17.50 2.03 -4.34
CA ILE A 336 18.05 3.34 -4.72
C ILE A 336 17.57 3.80 -6.11
N ARG A 337 16.99 2.92 -6.92
CA ARG A 337 16.54 3.19 -8.29
C ARG A 337 15.07 2.86 -8.51
N SER A 338 14.38 2.40 -7.51
CA SER A 338 12.95 2.24 -7.54
C SER A 338 12.29 3.62 -7.56
N GLU A 339 11.40 3.86 -8.50
CA GLU A 339 10.62 5.11 -8.52
C GLU A 339 9.77 5.24 -7.27
N LEU A 340 9.28 4.13 -6.74
CA LEU A 340 8.59 4.10 -5.46
C LEU A 340 9.49 4.55 -4.29
N ALA A 341 10.76 4.14 -4.28
CA ALA A 341 11.69 4.64 -3.25
C ALA A 341 11.97 6.14 -3.40
N GLU A 342 11.92 6.69 -4.62
CA GLU A 342 12.00 8.14 -4.85
C GLU A 342 10.73 8.86 -4.35
N GLU A 343 9.56 8.30 -4.57
CA GLU A 343 8.29 8.80 -4.05
C GLU A 343 8.28 8.80 -2.51
N LEU A 344 8.63 7.67 -1.89
CA LEU A 344 8.75 7.56 -0.43
C LEU A 344 9.79 8.52 0.16
N ALA A 345 10.86 8.84 -0.58
CA ALA A 345 11.87 9.79 -0.14
C ALA A 345 11.37 11.23 -0.10
N LEU A 346 10.26 11.57 -0.76
CA LEU A 346 9.62 12.88 -0.70
C LEU A 346 8.87 13.08 0.63
N TYR A 347 8.36 12.03 1.27
CA TYR A 347 7.82 12.07 2.64
C TYR A 347 8.94 12.12 3.68
N ARG A 348 9.72 13.19 3.66
CA ARG A 348 10.94 13.37 4.46
C ARG A 348 10.66 13.49 5.95
N SER A 349 9.60 14.22 6.29
CA SER A 349 9.18 14.43 7.68
C SER A 349 8.80 13.10 8.35
N GLN A 350 8.19 12.19 7.59
CA GLN A 350 7.79 10.85 8.02
C GLN A 350 8.92 9.83 7.88
N ARG A 351 10.00 10.17 7.16
CA ARG A 351 11.10 9.26 6.87
C ARG A 351 10.62 7.98 6.19
N ALA A 352 9.62 8.09 5.33
CA ALA A 352 8.93 6.95 4.70
C ALA A 352 9.86 6.07 3.85
N TYR A 353 10.98 6.61 3.34
CA TYR A 353 12.02 5.81 2.69
C TYR A 353 12.54 4.63 3.54
N ARG A 354 12.34 4.64 4.87
CA ARG A 354 12.73 3.55 5.77
C ARG A 354 11.86 2.32 5.62
N TYR A 355 10.67 2.50 5.10
CA TYR A 355 9.70 1.42 4.90
C TYR A 355 9.73 0.87 3.49
N ALA A 356 10.59 1.42 2.61
CA ALA A 356 10.63 1.06 1.20
C ALA A 356 10.84 -0.44 0.97
N ASP A 357 11.70 -1.08 1.78
CA ASP A 357 11.94 -2.51 1.70
C ASP A 357 10.74 -3.38 2.14
N ALA A 358 9.83 -2.82 2.92
CA ALA A 358 8.60 -3.49 3.36
C ALA A 358 7.40 -3.20 2.45
N ILE A 359 7.40 -2.06 1.75
CA ILE A 359 6.30 -1.61 0.90
C ILE A 359 6.47 -2.06 -0.56
N VAL A 360 7.71 -2.21 -1.04
CA VAL A 360 8.01 -2.67 -2.40
C VAL A 360 7.81 -4.17 -2.50
N ASN A 361 6.63 -4.58 -2.91
CA ASN A 361 6.24 -5.97 -3.13
C ASN A 361 5.53 -6.14 -4.48
N GLY A 362 5.24 -7.38 -4.87
CA GLY A 362 4.68 -7.73 -6.18
C GLY A 362 3.20 -7.43 -6.35
N ASP A 363 2.49 -7.11 -5.28
CA ASP A 363 1.06 -6.82 -5.28
C ASP A 363 0.68 -5.84 -4.16
N LYS A 364 -0.55 -5.33 -4.24
CA LYS A 364 -1.25 -4.69 -3.13
C LYS A 364 -2.52 -5.45 -2.82
N VAL A 365 -2.80 -5.60 -1.53
CA VAL A 365 -3.85 -6.46 -1.01
C VAL A 365 -5.02 -5.64 -0.50
N PHE A 366 -6.21 -5.99 -0.97
CA PHE A 366 -7.46 -5.35 -0.57
C PHE A 366 -8.55 -6.40 -0.37
N TRP A 367 -9.58 -6.02 0.38
CA TRP A 367 -10.83 -6.76 0.47
C TRP A 367 -11.94 -5.95 -0.19
N PHE A 368 -12.65 -6.62 -1.09
CA PHE A 368 -13.73 -6.01 -1.84
C PHE A 368 -15.05 -6.08 -1.07
N ARG A 369 -15.77 -4.97 -1.04
CA ARG A 369 -17.13 -4.89 -0.53
C ARG A 369 -18.08 -4.52 -1.66
N SER A 370 -19.06 -5.39 -1.93
CA SER A 370 -20.07 -5.14 -2.95
C SER A 370 -21.07 -4.07 -2.49
N THR A 371 -21.38 -3.14 -3.36
CA THR A 371 -22.40 -2.10 -3.13
C THR A 371 -23.74 -2.40 -3.81
N ASN A 372 -23.86 -3.59 -4.46
CA ASN A 372 -25.03 -3.97 -5.25
C ASN A 372 -26.13 -4.66 -4.43
N SER A 373 -26.06 -4.66 -3.08
CA SER A 373 -27.08 -5.29 -2.26
C SER A 373 -28.44 -4.59 -2.36
N LEU A 374 -29.48 -5.37 -2.58
CA LEU A 374 -30.88 -4.92 -2.57
C LEU A 374 -31.34 -4.42 -1.19
N CYS A 375 -30.62 -4.85 -0.12
CA CYS A 375 -31.01 -4.50 1.24
C CYS A 375 -30.83 -3.02 1.57
N TYR A 376 -29.95 -2.28 0.88
CA TYR A 376 -29.80 -0.82 1.10
C TYR A 376 -31.06 -0.03 0.73
N GLN A 377 -31.90 -0.55 -0.16
CA GLN A 377 -33.17 0.05 -0.59
C GLN A 377 -34.40 -0.64 0.03
N SER A 378 -34.19 -1.52 1.03
CA SER A 378 -35.27 -2.29 1.67
C SER A 378 -35.71 -1.68 3.01
N ASP A 379 -36.94 -2.03 3.47
CA ASP A 379 -37.34 -1.83 4.86
C ASP A 379 -37.00 -3.07 5.69
N ILE A 380 -36.26 -2.89 6.77
CA ILE A 380 -35.95 -3.96 7.72
C ILE A 380 -36.81 -3.77 8.98
N GLN A 381 -37.40 -4.87 9.46
CA GLN A 381 -38.19 -4.89 10.68
C GLN A 381 -37.65 -5.94 11.65
N VAL A 382 -37.49 -5.53 12.91
CA VAL A 382 -37.06 -6.38 14.03
C VAL A 382 -37.98 -6.11 15.23
N LYS A 383 -38.08 -7.07 16.16
CA LYS A 383 -38.83 -6.87 17.42
C LYS A 383 -37.96 -6.24 18.52
N SER A 384 -36.69 -6.45 18.50
CA SER A 384 -35.72 -5.90 19.46
C SER A 384 -34.36 -5.66 18.81
N GLY A 385 -33.58 -4.78 19.41
CA GLY A 385 -32.31 -4.32 18.86
C GLY A 385 -32.50 -3.20 17.83
N ASP A 386 -31.39 -2.65 17.33
CA ASP A 386 -31.40 -1.61 16.31
C ASP A 386 -31.35 -2.21 14.90
N LYS A 387 -32.44 -2.05 14.16
CA LYS A 387 -32.58 -2.55 12.79
C LYS A 387 -31.66 -1.87 11.79
N ASN A 388 -31.21 -0.64 12.09
CA ASN A 388 -30.39 0.15 11.18
C ASN A 388 -28.99 -0.42 11.00
N LEU A 389 -28.54 -1.23 11.96
CA LEU A 389 -27.25 -1.94 11.92
C LEU A 389 -27.23 -3.13 10.94
N LEU A 390 -28.36 -3.49 10.33
CA LEU A 390 -28.45 -4.66 9.46
C LEU A 390 -28.28 -4.34 7.97
N ASN A 391 -28.20 -3.06 7.60
CA ASN A 391 -28.02 -2.63 6.21
C ASN A 391 -27.32 -1.26 6.12
N ASP A 392 -26.35 -1.00 6.98
CA ASP A 392 -25.64 0.29 7.03
C ASP A 392 -24.26 0.26 6.37
N PHE A 393 -23.90 -0.85 5.76
CA PHE A 393 -22.60 -1.10 5.15
C PHE A 393 -21.44 -1.25 6.15
N MET A 394 -21.71 -1.27 7.45
CA MET A 394 -20.68 -1.36 8.48
C MET A 394 -20.52 -2.80 8.96
N LEU A 395 -19.28 -3.32 8.99
CA LEU A 395 -18.99 -4.61 9.62
C LEU A 395 -18.47 -4.44 11.05
N LEU A 396 -17.94 -3.28 11.37
CA LEU A 396 -17.40 -2.92 12.67
C LEU A 396 -17.98 -1.58 13.09
N ASP A 397 -18.12 -1.35 14.38
CA ASP A 397 -18.26 -0.02 14.97
C ASP A 397 -17.65 -0.01 16.37
N SER A 398 -17.25 1.14 16.87
CA SER A 398 -16.61 1.28 18.17
C SER A 398 -17.01 2.57 18.85
N LYS A 399 -17.46 2.47 20.10
CA LYS A 399 -17.71 3.62 20.98
C LYS A 399 -16.47 4.39 21.37
N ASP A 400 -15.30 3.78 21.23
CA ASP A 400 -14.01 4.41 21.47
C ASP A 400 -12.97 3.87 20.50
N VAL A 401 -12.71 4.61 19.42
CA VAL A 401 -11.69 4.25 18.43
C VAL A 401 -10.26 4.33 18.98
N THR A 402 -10.05 4.89 20.16
CA THR A 402 -8.74 4.92 20.82
C THR A 402 -8.43 3.63 21.57
N ASP A 403 -9.45 2.84 21.92
CA ASP A 403 -9.30 1.54 22.59
C ASP A 403 -9.09 0.42 21.55
N SER A 404 -7.87 -0.09 21.46
CA SER A 404 -7.52 -1.23 20.60
C SER A 404 -7.62 -2.58 21.32
N SER A 405 -8.00 -2.60 22.59
CA SER A 405 -8.00 -3.81 23.43
C SER A 405 -9.24 -4.69 23.29
N HIS A 406 -10.33 -4.13 22.73
CA HIS A 406 -11.60 -4.84 22.59
C HIS A 406 -12.00 -4.95 21.11
N PRO A 407 -12.65 -6.07 20.72
CA PRO A 407 -13.26 -6.18 19.39
C PRO A 407 -14.31 -5.08 19.20
N PRO A 408 -14.35 -4.39 18.06
CA PRO A 408 -15.34 -3.36 17.78
C PRO A 408 -16.69 -3.98 17.42
N THR A 409 -17.52 -4.26 18.42
CA THR A 409 -18.81 -4.98 18.27
C THR A 409 -20.04 -4.10 18.39
N ASP A 410 -19.87 -2.79 18.51
CA ASP A 410 -21.00 -1.85 18.73
C ASP A 410 -21.95 -1.76 17.52
N GLY A 411 -21.47 -2.12 16.32
CA GLY A 411 -22.26 -2.20 15.09
C GLY A 411 -23.09 -3.49 14.91
N THR A 412 -23.34 -4.28 15.97
CA THR A 412 -24.03 -5.56 15.85
C THR A 412 -25.50 -5.45 16.31
N TRP A 413 -26.43 -5.86 15.46
CA TRP A 413 -27.82 -6.12 15.87
C TRP A 413 -27.87 -7.33 16.77
N THR A 414 -28.12 -7.14 18.05
CA THR A 414 -28.20 -8.18 19.07
C THR A 414 -29.65 -8.30 19.57
N PRO A 415 -30.43 -9.28 19.07
CA PRO A 415 -31.84 -9.43 19.46
C PRO A 415 -31.97 -9.99 20.88
N THR A 416 -32.86 -9.40 21.66
CA THR A 416 -33.20 -9.83 23.03
C THR A 416 -34.54 -10.54 23.13
N ASP A 417 -35.35 -10.51 22.08
CA ASP A 417 -36.63 -11.21 22.02
C ASP A 417 -36.49 -12.71 21.73
N ALA A 418 -37.55 -13.46 22.03
CA ALA A 418 -37.53 -14.91 21.88
C ALA A 418 -37.50 -15.40 20.41
N GLU A 419 -37.97 -14.57 19.47
CA GLU A 419 -38.06 -14.95 18.06
C GLU A 419 -36.74 -14.69 17.30
N LYS A 420 -35.94 -13.73 17.77
CA LYS A 420 -34.65 -13.35 17.17
C LYS A 420 -34.73 -13.25 15.63
N THR A 421 -35.70 -12.50 15.13
CA THR A 421 -36.01 -12.46 13.70
C THR A 421 -35.88 -11.05 13.12
N ALA A 422 -35.17 -10.92 12.02
CA ALA A 422 -35.14 -9.75 11.16
C ALA A 422 -35.89 -10.06 9.85
N THR A 423 -36.77 -9.16 9.41
CA THR A 423 -37.52 -9.29 8.16
C THR A 423 -37.13 -8.15 7.21
N VAL A 424 -36.66 -8.51 6.02
CA VAL A 424 -36.32 -7.61 4.93
C VAL A 424 -37.46 -7.58 3.94
N SER A 425 -37.99 -6.40 3.62
CA SER A 425 -39.10 -6.20 2.69
C SER A 425 -38.72 -5.24 1.57
N PHE A 426 -39.00 -5.62 0.34
CA PHE A 426 -38.72 -4.84 -0.86
C PHE A 426 -39.97 -4.11 -1.33
N SER A 427 -39.79 -2.94 -1.96
CA SER A 427 -40.86 -2.15 -2.54
C SER A 427 -41.49 -2.81 -3.78
N GLU A 428 -40.73 -3.65 -4.47
CA GLU A 428 -41.12 -4.44 -5.66
C GLU A 428 -40.53 -5.84 -5.59
N PRO A 429 -41.06 -6.83 -6.35
CA PRO A 429 -40.50 -8.16 -6.39
C PRO A 429 -39.11 -8.16 -7.02
N HIS A 430 -38.15 -8.88 -6.41
CA HIS A 430 -36.80 -9.07 -6.91
C HIS A 430 -36.46 -10.56 -7.11
N ASP A 431 -35.62 -10.82 -8.07
CA ASP A 431 -34.92 -12.09 -8.18
C ASP A 431 -33.72 -12.06 -7.22
N ILE A 432 -33.55 -13.10 -6.41
CA ILE A 432 -32.47 -13.22 -5.44
C ILE A 432 -31.59 -14.39 -5.83
N ALA A 433 -30.37 -14.09 -6.29
CA ALA A 433 -29.37 -15.09 -6.61
C ALA A 433 -28.72 -15.65 -5.33
N CYS A 434 -28.33 -14.78 -4.42
CA CYS A 434 -27.72 -15.16 -3.13
C CYS A 434 -28.00 -14.14 -2.03
N ILE A 435 -27.81 -14.59 -0.78
CA ILE A 435 -27.85 -13.75 0.43
C ILE A 435 -26.49 -13.90 1.13
N ARG A 436 -25.97 -12.80 1.66
CA ARG A 436 -24.81 -12.78 2.57
C ARG A 436 -25.28 -12.39 3.97
N LEU A 437 -24.81 -13.14 4.96
CA LEU A 437 -25.00 -12.83 6.38
C LEU A 437 -23.63 -12.68 7.03
N TYR A 438 -23.49 -11.64 7.83
CA TYR A 438 -22.27 -11.36 8.56
C TYR A 438 -22.52 -11.50 10.05
N ASP A 439 -21.69 -12.32 10.72
CA ASP A 439 -21.76 -12.56 12.15
C ASP A 439 -21.23 -11.37 12.95
N ASN A 440 -21.48 -11.37 14.24
CA ASN A 440 -20.77 -10.53 15.20
C ASN A 440 -19.24 -10.77 15.07
N PRO A 441 -18.42 -9.70 14.95
CA PRO A 441 -16.97 -9.84 14.83
C PRO A 441 -16.27 -10.39 16.07
N SER A 442 -17.00 -10.55 17.21
CA SER A 442 -16.50 -11.23 18.41
C SER A 442 -16.39 -12.73 18.17
N ILE A 443 -15.20 -13.28 18.42
CA ILE A 443 -14.98 -14.73 18.35
C ILE A 443 -15.79 -15.55 19.38
N ASN A 444 -16.40 -14.90 20.36
CA ASN A 444 -17.15 -15.53 21.45
C ASN A 444 -18.66 -15.50 21.23
N ASP A 445 -19.14 -14.69 20.28
CA ASP A 445 -20.56 -14.42 20.07
C ASP A 445 -20.95 -14.83 18.65
N ASN A 446 -21.40 -16.07 18.48
CA ASN A 446 -21.55 -16.66 17.15
C ASN A 446 -22.99 -17.11 16.86
N VAL A 447 -23.39 -17.00 15.60
CA VAL A 447 -24.61 -17.58 15.04
C VAL A 447 -24.29 -18.93 14.42
N LEU A 448 -24.72 -20.01 15.09
CA LEU A 448 -24.43 -21.38 14.66
C LEU A 448 -25.43 -21.90 13.64
N ARG A 449 -26.69 -21.42 13.72
CA ARG A 449 -27.76 -21.85 12.83
C ARG A 449 -28.85 -20.79 12.68
N CYS A 450 -29.27 -20.55 11.46
CA CYS A 450 -30.38 -19.67 11.15
C CYS A 450 -31.31 -20.28 10.10
N ILE A 451 -32.54 -19.75 10.00
CA ILE A 451 -33.52 -20.09 8.97
C ILE A 451 -33.84 -18.85 8.15
N LEU A 452 -33.69 -18.97 6.84
CA LEU A 452 -34.23 -18.03 5.86
C LEU A 452 -35.62 -18.48 5.45
N SER A 453 -36.62 -17.59 5.54
CA SER A 453 -37.99 -17.82 5.07
C SER A 453 -38.38 -16.77 4.05
N PHE A 454 -38.93 -17.17 2.93
CA PHE A 454 -39.23 -16.30 1.79
C PHE A 454 -40.73 -16.08 1.59
N SER A 455 -41.10 -14.98 0.92
CA SER A 455 -42.48 -14.63 0.59
C SER A 455 -43.20 -15.65 -0.30
N ASP A 456 -42.46 -16.52 -1.00
CA ASP A 456 -43.02 -17.64 -1.76
C ASP A 456 -43.47 -18.83 -0.89
N GLY A 457 -43.28 -18.72 0.42
CA GLY A 457 -43.62 -19.76 1.42
C GLY A 457 -42.56 -20.82 1.62
N SER A 458 -41.42 -20.72 0.92
CA SER A 458 -40.29 -21.64 1.09
C SER A 458 -39.38 -21.19 2.21
N SER A 459 -38.59 -22.12 2.73
CA SER A 459 -37.55 -21.83 3.73
C SER A 459 -36.32 -22.68 3.49
N MET A 460 -35.19 -22.22 4.02
CA MET A 460 -33.93 -22.95 4.03
C MET A 460 -33.16 -22.71 5.32
N GLU A 461 -32.44 -23.70 5.78
CA GLU A 461 -31.57 -23.61 6.95
C GLU A 461 -30.14 -23.27 6.49
N CYS A 462 -29.43 -22.46 7.27
CA CYS A 462 -28.06 -22.04 6.99
C CYS A 462 -27.26 -21.87 8.30
N GLY A 463 -25.95 -21.81 8.15
CA GLY A 463 -24.98 -21.68 9.24
C GLY A 463 -24.04 -22.89 9.32
N PRO A 464 -23.04 -22.88 10.23
CA PRO A 464 -22.68 -21.75 11.06
C PRO A 464 -22.16 -20.56 10.23
N LEU A 465 -22.34 -19.34 10.75
CA LEU A 465 -21.73 -18.17 10.16
C LEU A 465 -20.23 -18.18 10.47
N PRO A 466 -19.38 -17.72 9.54
CA PRO A 466 -17.96 -17.53 9.84
C PRO A 466 -17.78 -16.53 10.97
N SER A 467 -17.10 -16.92 12.04
CA SER A 467 -16.63 -15.98 13.06
C SER A 467 -15.57 -15.06 12.42
N GLN A 468 -15.44 -13.83 12.87
CA GLN A 468 -14.42 -12.88 12.40
C GLN A 468 -14.77 -12.02 11.16
N GLY A 469 -16.06 -11.85 10.84
CA GLY A 469 -16.51 -10.82 9.90
C GLY A 469 -16.55 -11.20 8.42
N SER A 470 -16.12 -12.41 8.04
CA SER A 470 -16.39 -12.93 6.69
C SER A 470 -17.87 -13.26 6.52
N ALA A 471 -18.40 -13.07 5.31
CA ALA A 471 -19.80 -13.39 5.02
C ALA A 471 -20.03 -14.88 4.82
N LEU A 472 -21.13 -15.42 5.36
CA LEU A 472 -21.71 -16.63 4.81
C LEU A 472 -22.47 -16.30 3.54
N THR A 473 -21.99 -16.69 2.38
CA THR A 473 -22.70 -16.55 1.11
C THR A 473 -23.62 -17.76 0.88
N ILE A 474 -24.90 -17.52 0.82
CA ILE A 474 -25.97 -18.54 0.72
C ILE A 474 -26.56 -18.45 -0.69
N PRO A 475 -26.35 -19.44 -1.59
CA PRO A 475 -27.03 -19.50 -2.88
C PRO A 475 -28.55 -19.66 -2.67
N VAL A 476 -29.37 -18.78 -3.25
CA VAL A 476 -30.83 -18.77 -3.11
C VAL A 476 -31.54 -19.15 -4.41
N GLY A 477 -31.22 -18.49 -5.53
CA GLY A 477 -31.77 -18.80 -6.84
C GLY A 477 -33.30 -18.68 -6.94
N LYS A 478 -33.91 -17.67 -6.34
CA LYS A 478 -35.36 -17.47 -6.31
C LYS A 478 -35.77 -16.23 -7.09
N ASN A 479 -36.96 -16.30 -7.70
CA ASN A 479 -37.50 -15.22 -8.51
C ASN A 479 -38.73 -14.61 -7.86
N GLY A 480 -38.94 -13.30 -8.05
CA GLY A 480 -40.15 -12.59 -7.66
C GLY A 480 -40.36 -12.50 -6.15
N ILE A 481 -39.29 -12.47 -5.37
CA ILE A 481 -39.38 -12.38 -3.91
C ILE A 481 -39.69 -10.93 -3.48
N THR A 482 -40.69 -10.74 -2.65
CA THR A 482 -41.06 -9.44 -2.07
C THR A 482 -40.53 -9.24 -0.65
N SER A 483 -40.25 -10.33 0.06
CA SER A 483 -39.62 -10.27 1.39
C SER A 483 -38.95 -11.59 1.76
N PHE A 484 -38.00 -11.51 2.65
CA PHE A 484 -37.44 -12.67 3.35
C PHE A 484 -37.17 -12.33 4.82
N SER A 485 -37.12 -13.35 5.67
CA SER A 485 -36.72 -13.19 7.07
C SER A 485 -35.54 -14.07 7.42
N VAL A 486 -34.70 -13.58 8.31
CA VAL A 486 -33.59 -14.29 8.92
C VAL A 486 -33.93 -14.52 10.39
N GLN A 487 -34.08 -15.78 10.80
CA GLN A 487 -34.33 -16.16 12.20
C GLN A 487 -33.12 -16.88 12.77
N LEU A 488 -32.55 -16.34 13.87
CA LEU A 488 -31.43 -16.96 14.58
C LEU A 488 -31.96 -18.10 15.48
N ILE A 489 -31.62 -19.34 15.17
CA ILE A 489 -32.16 -20.53 15.85
C ILE A 489 -31.22 -21.03 16.94
N GLU A 490 -29.93 -21.07 16.64
CA GLU A 490 -28.90 -21.54 17.56
C GLU A 490 -27.76 -20.53 17.58
N THR A 491 -27.44 -20.07 18.78
CA THR A 491 -26.44 -19.02 18.99
C THR A 491 -25.57 -19.35 20.18
N GLU A 492 -24.35 -18.84 20.19
CA GLU A 492 -23.36 -18.99 21.24
C GLU A 492 -22.88 -17.61 21.70
N GLY A 493 -22.52 -17.48 22.99
CA GLY A 493 -22.01 -16.24 23.55
C GLY A 493 -23.09 -15.39 24.27
N GLU A 494 -22.68 -14.21 24.70
CA GLU A 494 -23.52 -13.27 25.48
C GLU A 494 -24.28 -12.30 24.56
N TYR A 495 -23.67 -11.91 23.44
CA TYR A 495 -24.18 -10.92 22.50
C TYR A 495 -24.23 -11.41 21.04
N PRO A 496 -24.77 -12.61 20.76
CA PRO A 496 -24.82 -13.12 19.39
C PRO A 496 -25.77 -12.29 18.53
N GLY A 497 -25.39 -12.05 17.28
CA GLY A 497 -26.17 -11.19 16.39
C GLY A 497 -25.59 -11.08 14.99
N LEU A 498 -26.11 -10.14 14.20
CA LEU A 498 -25.65 -9.89 12.85
C LEU A 498 -25.18 -8.43 12.71
N THR A 499 -24.10 -8.23 11.99
CA THR A 499 -23.64 -6.87 11.62
C THR A 499 -24.23 -6.40 10.30
N GLU A 500 -24.53 -7.32 9.36
CA GLU A 500 -25.04 -6.94 8.05
C GLU A 500 -25.87 -8.07 7.43
N ILE A 501 -26.90 -7.71 6.67
CA ILE A 501 -27.69 -8.60 5.80
C ILE A 501 -27.64 -8.03 4.40
N GLU A 502 -27.13 -8.79 3.45
CA GLU A 502 -27.08 -8.41 2.05
C GLU A 502 -27.85 -9.42 1.18
N ALA A 503 -28.54 -8.94 0.15
CA ALA A 503 -29.23 -9.77 -0.85
C ALA A 503 -28.87 -9.28 -2.24
N PHE A 504 -28.59 -10.19 -3.16
CA PHE A 504 -28.09 -9.87 -4.49
C PHE A 504 -28.92 -10.54 -5.58
N SER A 505 -29.20 -9.80 -6.65
CA SER A 505 -29.86 -10.34 -7.85
C SER A 505 -28.88 -11.05 -8.80
N SER A 506 -27.59 -10.81 -8.63
CA SER A 506 -26.48 -11.45 -9.37
C SER A 506 -25.37 -11.82 -8.39
N SER A 507 -24.23 -12.32 -8.88
CA SER A 507 -23.08 -12.56 -8.02
C SER A 507 -22.61 -11.25 -7.36
N PRO A 508 -22.30 -11.25 -6.04
CA PRO A 508 -21.71 -10.11 -5.35
C PRO A 508 -20.19 -10.01 -5.54
N ASP A 509 -19.62 -10.78 -6.46
CA ASP A 509 -18.18 -10.84 -6.68
C ASP A 509 -17.66 -9.54 -7.31
N CYS A 510 -16.35 -9.33 -7.18
CA CYS A 510 -15.69 -8.16 -7.72
C CYS A 510 -15.81 -8.11 -9.25
N GLU A 511 -16.32 -6.99 -9.78
CA GLU A 511 -16.49 -6.78 -11.22
C GLU A 511 -15.17 -6.48 -11.97
N LEU A 512 -14.07 -6.29 -11.25
CA LEU A 512 -12.76 -6.19 -11.89
C LEU A 512 -12.42 -7.49 -12.61
N ARG A 513 -11.80 -7.36 -13.78
CA ARG A 513 -11.45 -8.52 -14.61
C ARG A 513 -9.99 -8.45 -15.01
N PHE A 514 -9.20 -9.41 -14.56
CA PHE A 514 -7.80 -9.53 -14.95
C PHE A 514 -7.24 -10.93 -14.66
N VAL A 515 -6.12 -11.22 -15.28
CA VAL A 515 -5.31 -12.41 -15.03
C VAL A 515 -3.90 -11.98 -14.64
N LYS A 516 -3.24 -12.76 -13.77
CA LYS A 516 -1.85 -12.57 -13.37
C LYS A 516 -1.17 -13.92 -13.18
N LEU A 517 0.07 -14.04 -13.66
CA LEU A 517 0.87 -15.24 -13.49
C LEU A 517 1.56 -15.24 -12.13
N MET A 518 1.54 -16.39 -11.46
CA MET A 518 2.16 -16.62 -10.15
C MET A 518 3.13 -17.79 -10.24
N ASP A 519 4.15 -17.75 -9.42
CA ASP A 519 5.00 -18.92 -9.22
C ASP A 519 4.33 -19.99 -8.32
N SER A 520 5.02 -21.09 -8.08
CA SER A 520 4.50 -22.18 -7.25
C SER A 520 4.32 -21.84 -5.76
N GLN A 521 4.83 -20.69 -5.32
CA GLN A 521 4.63 -20.17 -3.96
C GLN A 521 3.48 -19.18 -3.89
N GLY A 522 2.88 -18.83 -5.02
CA GLY A 522 1.80 -17.86 -5.14
C GLY A 522 2.28 -16.41 -5.30
N ASP A 523 3.56 -16.19 -5.56
CA ASP A 523 4.10 -14.85 -5.78
C ASP A 523 3.84 -14.38 -7.21
N PHE A 524 3.39 -13.13 -7.39
CA PHE A 524 3.17 -12.55 -8.71
C PHE A 524 4.48 -12.44 -9.49
N MET A 525 4.46 -12.91 -10.72
CA MET A 525 5.63 -12.92 -11.60
C MET A 525 5.64 -11.69 -12.51
N TYR A 526 6.84 -11.15 -12.71
CA TYR A 526 7.14 -10.05 -13.62
C TYR A 526 8.38 -10.40 -14.44
N ASP A 527 9.55 -9.87 -14.05
CA ASP A 527 10.86 -10.30 -14.56
C ASP A 527 11.38 -11.40 -13.62
N TYR A 528 11.22 -12.66 -14.02
CA TYR A 528 11.39 -13.81 -13.14
C TYR A 528 12.63 -14.63 -13.50
N TYR A 529 13.34 -15.07 -12.50
CA TYR A 529 14.56 -15.88 -12.63
C TYR A 529 14.33 -17.30 -12.10
N MET A 530 14.44 -18.30 -12.99
CA MET A 530 14.37 -19.70 -12.59
C MET A 530 15.53 -20.06 -11.67
N THR A 531 15.24 -20.66 -10.54
CA THR A 531 16.21 -20.99 -9.50
C THR A 531 16.74 -22.43 -9.59
N SER A 532 15.96 -23.36 -10.18
CA SER A 532 16.32 -24.78 -10.32
C SER A 532 15.61 -25.42 -11.51
N GLY A 533 16.16 -26.51 -12.00
CA GLY A 533 15.56 -27.30 -13.09
C GLY A 533 15.55 -26.59 -14.44
N ASN A 534 15.04 -27.24 -15.46
CA ASN A 534 14.73 -26.64 -16.77
C ASN A 534 13.22 -26.44 -16.95
N THR A 535 12.42 -26.98 -16.06
CA THR A 535 10.96 -26.90 -16.07
C THR A 535 10.47 -26.24 -14.77
N MET A 536 9.48 -25.41 -14.86
CA MET A 536 8.80 -24.78 -13.72
C MET A 536 7.29 -24.79 -13.92
N THR A 537 6.58 -24.80 -12.80
CA THR A 537 5.13 -24.68 -12.74
C THR A 537 4.75 -23.23 -12.45
N ILE A 538 3.82 -22.70 -13.21
CA ILE A 538 3.27 -21.34 -13.08
C ILE A 538 1.77 -21.47 -12.89
N GLN A 539 1.22 -20.78 -11.92
CA GLN A 539 -0.20 -20.74 -11.63
C GLN A 539 -0.83 -19.48 -12.22
N ILE A 540 -2.13 -19.54 -12.50
CA ILE A 540 -2.91 -18.40 -12.97
C ILE A 540 -3.76 -17.88 -11.81
N TYR A 541 -3.57 -16.64 -11.43
CA TYR A 541 -4.48 -15.89 -10.58
C TYR A 541 -5.44 -15.12 -11.49
N SER A 542 -6.74 -15.25 -11.24
CA SER A 542 -7.77 -14.56 -12.01
C SER A 542 -8.80 -13.93 -11.10
N VAL A 543 -9.31 -12.78 -11.50
CA VAL A 543 -10.43 -12.09 -10.86
C VAL A 543 -11.48 -11.83 -11.93
N GLY A 544 -12.75 -12.08 -11.62
CA GLY A 544 -13.88 -11.82 -12.50
C GLY A 544 -13.97 -12.70 -13.77
N LEU A 545 -13.26 -13.82 -13.82
CA LEU A 545 -13.36 -14.80 -14.90
C LEU A 545 -14.18 -16.00 -14.46
N THR A 546 -14.99 -16.50 -15.36
CA THR A 546 -15.71 -17.76 -15.18
C THR A 546 -14.81 -18.97 -15.43
N ASP A 547 -15.17 -20.14 -14.91
CA ASP A 547 -14.43 -21.38 -15.15
C ASP A 547 -14.29 -21.70 -16.65
N ALA A 548 -15.32 -21.39 -17.45
CA ALA A 548 -15.27 -21.58 -18.91
C ALA A 548 -14.25 -20.64 -19.57
N GLU A 549 -14.12 -19.40 -19.12
CA GLU A 549 -13.13 -18.45 -19.62
C GLU A 549 -11.71 -18.87 -19.22
N ILE A 550 -11.54 -19.37 -17.99
CA ILE A 550 -10.25 -19.88 -17.52
C ILE A 550 -9.80 -21.08 -18.38
N GLN A 551 -10.71 -21.95 -18.77
CA GLN A 551 -10.42 -23.08 -19.66
C GLN A 551 -10.09 -22.67 -21.09
N ASN A 552 -10.54 -21.48 -21.53
CA ASN A 552 -10.27 -20.95 -22.89
C ASN A 552 -9.00 -20.08 -22.94
N LEU A 553 -8.27 -19.96 -21.85
CA LEU A 553 -6.98 -19.25 -21.83
C LEU A 553 -5.98 -19.97 -22.75
N THR A 554 -5.19 -19.20 -23.47
CA THR A 554 -4.09 -19.69 -24.32
C THR A 554 -2.76 -19.22 -23.77
N VAL A 555 -1.69 -19.97 -24.04
CA VAL A 555 -0.33 -19.66 -23.58
C VAL A 555 0.64 -19.66 -24.74
N HIS A 556 1.51 -18.64 -24.79
CA HIS A 556 2.50 -18.46 -25.83
C HIS A 556 3.88 -18.11 -25.27
N THR A 557 4.94 -18.54 -25.96
CA THR A 557 6.33 -18.14 -25.70
C THR A 557 6.94 -17.55 -26.97
N ASP A 558 7.74 -16.48 -26.81
CA ASP A 558 8.44 -15.83 -27.93
C ASP A 558 9.72 -16.55 -28.37
N ASN A 559 10.26 -17.42 -27.53
CA ASN A 559 11.50 -18.16 -27.79
C ASN A 559 11.20 -19.63 -28.17
N PRO A 560 11.47 -20.05 -29.41
CA PRO A 560 11.15 -21.42 -29.86
C PRO A 560 11.95 -22.51 -29.10
N SER A 561 12.99 -22.15 -28.35
CA SER A 561 13.72 -23.09 -27.49
C SER A 561 13.02 -23.30 -26.13
N CYS A 562 12.01 -22.51 -25.81
CA CYS A 562 11.21 -22.62 -24.61
C CYS A 562 9.80 -23.09 -25.00
N THR A 563 9.22 -23.98 -24.23
CA THR A 563 7.86 -24.50 -24.50
C THR A 563 6.99 -24.32 -23.27
N ALA A 564 5.75 -23.92 -23.49
CA ALA A 564 4.74 -23.81 -22.45
C ALA A 564 3.50 -24.63 -22.83
N SER A 565 2.90 -25.28 -21.84
CA SER A 565 1.61 -25.95 -21.96
C SER A 565 0.72 -25.57 -20.80
N LEU A 566 -0.57 -25.33 -21.06
CA LEU A 566 -1.58 -24.99 -20.08
C LEU A 566 -2.51 -26.18 -19.87
N GLN A 567 -2.72 -26.55 -18.61
CA GLN A 567 -3.67 -27.56 -18.19
C GLN A 567 -4.27 -27.16 -16.83
N ASP A 568 -5.59 -27.10 -16.71
CA ASP A 568 -6.33 -26.84 -15.47
C ASP A 568 -5.80 -25.61 -14.69
N SER A 569 -5.64 -24.46 -15.37
CA SER A 569 -5.11 -23.20 -14.79
C SER A 569 -3.64 -23.25 -14.35
N VAL A 570 -2.92 -24.30 -14.73
CA VAL A 570 -1.49 -24.48 -14.43
C VAL A 570 -0.70 -24.51 -15.74
N ILE A 571 0.36 -23.71 -15.80
CA ILE A 571 1.27 -23.68 -16.93
C ILE A 571 2.55 -24.43 -16.55
N GLU A 572 2.94 -25.39 -17.38
CA GLU A 572 4.25 -26.00 -17.31
C GLU A 572 5.16 -25.34 -18.35
N LEU A 573 6.17 -24.59 -17.89
CA LEU A 573 7.14 -23.92 -18.74
C LEU A 573 8.48 -24.65 -18.70
N THR A 574 8.97 -25.08 -19.85
CA THR A 574 10.33 -25.60 -20.03
C THR A 574 11.20 -24.55 -20.71
N CYS A 575 12.26 -24.11 -20.05
CA CYS A 575 13.22 -23.15 -20.58
C CYS A 575 14.67 -23.64 -20.33
N PRO A 576 15.42 -23.96 -21.40
CA PRO A 576 16.79 -24.46 -21.27
C PRO A 576 17.72 -23.42 -20.62
N LYS A 577 18.76 -23.90 -19.93
CA LYS A 577 19.73 -23.07 -19.26
C LYS A 577 20.45 -22.11 -20.20
N GLY A 578 20.62 -20.87 -19.80
CA GLY A 578 21.19 -19.77 -20.60
C GLY A 578 20.19 -19.18 -21.60
N ARG A 579 18.89 -19.49 -21.49
CA ARG A 579 17.82 -18.93 -22.31
C ARG A 579 16.92 -18.03 -21.49
N SER A 580 16.17 -17.19 -22.22
CA SER A 580 15.09 -16.36 -21.68
C SER A 580 13.93 -16.41 -22.65
N THR A 581 12.74 -16.24 -22.15
CA THR A 581 11.52 -16.15 -22.96
C THR A 581 10.56 -15.14 -22.35
N THR A 582 9.76 -14.51 -23.20
CA THR A 582 8.54 -13.83 -22.80
C THR A 582 7.43 -14.87 -22.84
N LEU A 583 6.71 -15.01 -21.73
CA LEU A 583 5.55 -15.88 -21.61
C LEU A 583 4.30 -15.02 -21.52
N THR A 584 3.35 -15.25 -22.40
CA THR A 584 2.05 -14.56 -22.40
C THR A 584 0.93 -15.57 -22.21
N VAL A 585 0.03 -15.28 -21.26
CA VAL A 585 -1.27 -15.92 -21.16
C VAL A 585 -2.34 -14.93 -21.62
N GLN A 586 -3.31 -15.38 -22.40
CA GLN A 586 -4.35 -14.49 -22.90
C GLN A 586 -5.70 -15.21 -23.09
N LEU A 587 -6.77 -14.43 -22.94
CA LEU A 587 -8.13 -14.78 -23.32
C LEU A 587 -8.49 -13.97 -24.56
N GLU A 588 -8.47 -14.58 -25.73
CA GLU A 588 -8.57 -13.88 -27.02
C GLU A 588 -9.88 -13.08 -27.17
N GLU A 589 -10.99 -13.62 -26.67
CA GLU A 589 -12.32 -13.01 -26.81
C GLU A 589 -12.48 -11.69 -26.04
N SER A 590 -11.70 -11.47 -24.98
CA SER A 590 -11.85 -10.32 -24.08
C SER A 590 -10.62 -9.42 -23.99
N ASN A 591 -9.56 -9.66 -24.78
CA ASN A 591 -8.27 -8.97 -24.70
C ASN A 591 -7.61 -8.99 -23.31
N LEU A 592 -8.01 -9.92 -22.43
CA LEU A 592 -7.36 -10.10 -21.13
C LEU A 592 -6.06 -10.87 -21.32
N SER A 593 -4.98 -10.34 -20.79
CA SER A 593 -3.68 -11.01 -20.87
C SER A 593 -2.79 -10.65 -19.69
N ASP A 594 -1.83 -11.53 -19.39
CA ASP A 594 -0.65 -11.19 -18.59
C ASP A 594 0.59 -11.67 -19.31
N THR A 595 1.64 -10.86 -19.26
CA THR A 595 2.91 -11.15 -19.91
C THR A 595 4.05 -10.99 -18.92
N ILE A 596 4.87 -12.02 -18.80
CA ILE A 596 6.05 -12.02 -17.93
C ILE A 596 7.30 -12.37 -18.73
N ARG A 597 8.46 -11.95 -18.23
CA ARG A 597 9.74 -12.40 -18.76
C ARG A 597 10.35 -13.44 -17.84
N VAL A 598 10.71 -14.60 -18.39
CA VAL A 598 11.35 -15.67 -17.62
C VAL A 598 12.79 -15.87 -18.11
N HIS A 599 13.73 -15.82 -17.17
CA HIS A 599 15.15 -16.04 -17.39
C HIS A 599 15.60 -17.34 -16.75
N HIS A 600 16.37 -18.13 -17.49
CA HIS A 600 17.07 -19.28 -16.92
C HIS A 600 18.59 -19.06 -17.02
N PRO A 601 19.20 -18.27 -16.13
CA PRO A 601 20.60 -17.89 -16.19
C PRO A 601 21.51 -19.08 -15.86
N TRP A 602 22.77 -19.01 -16.33
CA TRP A 602 23.82 -19.91 -15.87
C TRP A 602 24.04 -19.77 -14.36
N THR A 603 24.34 -20.88 -13.71
CA THR A 603 24.48 -20.95 -12.25
C THR A 603 25.46 -19.91 -11.68
N LEU A 604 26.55 -19.63 -12.40
CA LEU A 604 27.54 -18.65 -11.97
C LEU A 604 26.99 -17.22 -12.03
N SER A 605 26.28 -16.86 -13.09
CA SER A 605 25.64 -15.55 -13.25
C SER A 605 24.58 -15.33 -12.16
N ARG A 606 23.76 -16.34 -11.89
CA ARG A 606 22.74 -16.28 -10.83
C ARG A 606 23.38 -16.08 -9.45
N ARG A 607 24.41 -16.86 -9.12
CA ARG A 607 25.12 -16.71 -7.83
C ARG A 607 25.71 -15.31 -7.67
N PHE A 608 26.23 -14.75 -8.75
CA PHE A 608 26.77 -13.40 -8.73
C PHE A 608 25.69 -12.34 -8.50
N GLN A 609 24.53 -12.45 -9.16
CA GLN A 609 23.39 -11.56 -8.93
C GLN A 609 22.86 -11.65 -7.50
N THR A 610 22.70 -12.87 -6.97
CA THR A 610 22.30 -13.08 -5.57
C THR A 610 23.31 -12.47 -4.59
N MET A 611 24.61 -12.63 -4.86
CA MET A 611 25.65 -12.03 -4.05
C MET A 611 25.60 -10.50 -4.05
N LEU A 612 25.37 -9.88 -5.21
CA LEU A 612 25.24 -8.42 -5.30
C LEU A 612 24.06 -7.90 -4.48
N ARG A 613 22.93 -8.58 -4.52
CA ARG A 613 21.74 -8.21 -3.72
C ARG A 613 21.99 -8.37 -2.22
N GLN A 614 22.72 -9.42 -1.82
CA GLN A 614 23.13 -9.57 -0.42
C GLN A 614 24.08 -8.45 0.03
N VAL A 615 24.97 -8.00 -0.84
CA VAL A 615 25.83 -6.84 -0.54
C VAL A 615 25.02 -5.56 -0.38
N ASP A 616 24.02 -5.33 -1.23
CA ASP A 616 23.10 -4.19 -1.09
C ASP A 616 22.30 -4.26 0.22
N LYS A 617 21.77 -5.44 0.56
CA LYS A 617 21.07 -5.69 1.83
C LYS A 617 21.96 -5.38 3.04
N GLU A 618 23.15 -5.94 3.08
CA GLU A 618 24.09 -5.72 4.19
C GLU A 618 24.53 -4.26 4.29
N ALA A 619 24.75 -3.59 3.16
CA ALA A 619 25.06 -2.17 3.14
C ALA A 619 23.92 -1.32 3.69
N TYR A 620 22.67 -1.63 3.33
CA TYR A 620 21.48 -0.98 3.87
C TYR A 620 21.32 -1.23 5.38
N HIS A 621 21.48 -2.47 5.83
CA HIS A 621 21.42 -2.80 7.26
C HIS A 621 22.55 -2.16 8.08
N ILE A 622 23.79 -2.13 7.57
CA ILE A 622 24.89 -1.43 8.23
C ILE A 622 24.56 0.06 8.38
N TYR A 623 24.03 0.68 7.33
CA TYR A 623 23.61 2.07 7.39
C TYR A 623 22.52 2.26 8.44
N GLU A 624 21.41 1.54 8.36
CA GLU A 624 20.28 1.70 9.27
C GLU A 624 20.66 1.48 10.74
N HIS A 625 21.45 0.45 11.04
CA HIS A 625 21.75 0.09 12.42
C HIS A 625 22.95 0.82 13.03
N TYR A 626 23.97 1.13 12.24
CA TYR A 626 25.24 1.62 12.78
C TYR A 626 25.59 3.04 12.34
N LEU A 627 25.21 3.47 11.17
CA LEU A 627 25.62 4.77 10.64
C LEU A 627 24.53 5.85 10.80
N LYS A 628 23.26 5.48 10.83
CA LYS A 628 22.13 6.40 10.92
C LYS A 628 22.11 7.21 12.23
N GLY A 629 22.30 6.57 13.38
CA GLY A 629 22.35 7.26 14.67
C GLY A 629 23.48 8.30 14.73
N PRO A 630 24.77 7.90 14.48
CA PRO A 630 25.87 8.83 14.41
C PRO A 630 25.72 9.90 13.32
N THR A 631 25.22 9.57 12.13
CA THR A 631 25.01 10.55 11.06
C THR A 631 23.87 11.51 11.40
N THR A 632 22.78 11.06 12.01
CA THR A 632 21.70 11.90 12.51
C THR A 632 22.18 12.80 13.64
N PHE A 633 22.98 12.28 14.58
CA PHE A 633 23.60 13.08 15.63
C PHE A 633 24.54 14.16 15.06
N LEU A 634 25.39 13.80 14.11
CA LEU A 634 26.28 14.75 13.43
C LEU A 634 25.49 15.78 12.62
N ARG A 635 24.46 15.37 11.91
CA ARG A 635 23.55 16.25 11.15
C ARG A 635 22.87 17.28 12.08
N ASN A 636 22.39 16.85 13.24
CA ASN A 636 21.73 17.71 14.20
C ASN A 636 22.69 18.55 15.07
N SER A 637 24.00 18.32 14.94
CA SER A 637 24.99 19.09 15.68
C SER A 637 25.02 20.55 15.23
N ALA A 638 25.33 21.45 16.17
CA ALA A 638 25.48 22.89 15.88
C ALA A 638 26.52 23.15 14.77
N VAL A 639 27.56 22.31 14.69
CA VAL A 639 28.61 22.41 13.67
C VAL A 639 28.04 22.06 12.29
N CYS A 640 27.25 21.01 12.19
CA CYS A 640 26.65 20.60 10.91
C CYS A 640 25.61 21.66 10.45
N LYS A 641 24.80 22.17 11.36
CA LYS A 641 23.84 23.25 11.10
C LYS A 641 24.50 24.52 10.59
N MET A 642 25.65 24.86 11.14
CA MET A 642 26.40 26.06 10.75
C MET A 642 27.14 25.88 9.40
N VAL A 643 27.66 24.68 9.12
CA VAL A 643 28.48 24.40 7.93
C VAL A 643 27.63 23.92 6.72
N PHE A 644 26.48 23.30 7.00
CA PHE A 644 25.59 22.70 6.00
C PHE A 644 24.12 23.00 6.31
N PRO A 645 23.69 24.27 6.23
CA PRO A 645 22.33 24.64 6.53
C PRO A 645 21.29 23.91 5.66
N GLU A 646 21.62 23.58 4.42
CA GLU A 646 20.76 22.82 3.52
C GLU A 646 20.46 21.37 3.96
N LEU A 647 21.30 20.76 4.80
CA LEU A 647 21.08 19.41 5.34
C LEU A 647 20.24 19.41 6.62
N THR A 648 19.91 20.58 7.13
CA THR A 648 19.28 20.76 8.45
C THR A 648 17.88 21.39 8.37
N GLN A 649 17.45 21.78 7.16
CA GLN A 649 16.12 22.31 6.87
C GLN A 649 15.10 21.21 6.52
N SER A 650 15.43 19.96 6.83
CA SER A 650 14.52 18.82 6.68
C SER A 650 14.34 18.09 8.00
#